data_42d3e89498f330265fb806f982fcc441
#
_entry.id   42d3e89498f330265fb806f982fcc441
#
_cell.length_a   1.000
_cell.length_b   1.000
_cell.length_c   1.000
_cell.angle_alpha   90.00
_cell.angle_beta   90.00
_cell.angle_gamma   90.00
#
_symmetry.space_group_name_H-M   'P 1'
#
loop_
_entity.id
_entity.type
_entity.pdbx_description
1 polymer ?
#
loop_
_entity_poly.entity_id
_entity_poly.type
_entity_poly.pdbx_seq_one_letter_code
_entity_poly.pdbx_strand_id
1 'polypeptide(L)'
;MGKLLKILISVVVVVLGLVAVMAVALLFLVDPNDYKDQIASQVETHTGRTLSIEGDMALSIFPWLGLDIGHTRLSNAEGFGDQPMARMDAVQVRVKLLPLLRKTLEMDTVKLSGLQLNLAKKADGSTNWDDLTGAPAEDKDKDKDEVVSPGDDAGGELLGGLAIGGVEVTGAQLIWDDQSTASRYEVRELSFTTGAIEPGEPFDLDLNFSIAATQPAISGTFGLAGGIWIDESLQAFRISEARLNADVSGESIPGGRQVVSLASDIALDLEQQTLELPQLVLKALGMEITGQASGSGIGGDTPQLRGDVAIAEFSPRDVISALGQEAPVTADATVLGKADASLQWEASTSHFAATSLTAQLDDTRLGGTARVDNFAAPAIAFDLQVDAIDVDRYLPPPSETTEAAPATPAAAAGGSTGMLPVETLRGLNLDGSFKLGSLKAMNLRSTNIEFRVKAKDGLVRINPAGALMYQGKYTGDITIDARKDTPSIAMDERMAGIQAGPLLKDLTGKDTVLGKGDLAAKLIARGNTPEAMKRTLNGNVSFEFIDGAVKGVNIASLIRAAQAKLQGKPVPADSEPNQTDFAELRGTARVANGVIHNDDLSMKSPLLRIKGEGKAGLPDESIDYLLTTKIVGSLEGQGGKTLKDLKGVAIPIRIGGTFSKPTWTPDLGAAVGDVVKEKAKKEIEKKSQDLLKDKLDADLLKGLFK
;
A
#
# COMPACT_ATOMS: atom_id res chain seq x y z
N MET A 1 69.01 20.64 -53.13
CA MET A 1 68.07 20.43 -51.93
C MET A 1 68.78 19.84 -50.73
N GLY A 2 69.79 19.00 -50.82
CA GLY A 2 70.38 18.32 -49.65
C GLY A 2 71.20 19.23 -48.69
N LYS A 3 71.77 20.37 -49.11
CA LYS A 3 72.53 21.23 -48.20
C LYS A 3 71.62 22.12 -47.34
N LEU A 4 70.51 22.61 -47.88
CA LEU A 4 69.50 23.39 -47.12
C LEU A 4 68.77 22.56 -46.07
N LEU A 5 68.42 21.29 -46.36
CA LEU A 5 67.85 20.38 -45.44
C LEU A 5 68.76 20.02 -44.23
N LYS A 6 70.07 19.85 -44.52
CA LYS A 6 71.06 19.61 -43.45
C LYS A 6 71.24 20.84 -42.56
N ILE A 7 71.20 22.06 -43.10
CA ILE A 7 71.28 23.29 -42.34
C ILE A 7 69.99 23.42 -41.45
N LEU A 8 68.82 23.15 -42.03
CA LEU A 8 67.56 23.20 -41.31
C LEU A 8 67.55 22.21 -40.14
N ILE A 9 67.94 20.94 -40.38
CA ILE A 9 68.03 19.92 -39.32
C ILE A 9 69.06 20.33 -38.28
N SER A 10 70.23 20.89 -38.64
CA SER A 10 71.22 21.36 -37.68
C SER A 10 70.67 22.50 -36.81
N VAL A 11 69.94 23.47 -37.43
CA VAL A 11 69.30 24.56 -36.64
C VAL A 11 68.26 24.02 -35.67
N VAL A 12 67.41 23.08 -36.12
CA VAL A 12 66.41 22.45 -35.25
C VAL A 12 67.08 21.69 -34.09
N VAL A 13 68.15 20.94 -34.33
CA VAL A 13 68.89 20.23 -33.29
C VAL A 13 69.56 21.22 -32.31
N VAL A 14 70.11 22.33 -32.78
CA VAL A 14 70.69 23.35 -31.95
C VAL A 14 69.62 24.07 -31.10
N VAL A 15 68.47 24.38 -31.67
CA VAL A 15 67.34 24.96 -30.93
C VAL A 15 66.81 24.00 -29.88
N LEU A 16 66.63 22.73 -30.21
CA LEU A 16 66.23 21.69 -29.26
C LEU A 16 67.30 21.50 -28.17
N GLY A 17 68.56 21.53 -28.52
CA GLY A 17 69.66 21.50 -27.56
C GLY A 17 69.67 22.70 -26.62
N LEU A 18 69.44 23.91 -27.14
CA LEU A 18 69.32 25.13 -26.33
C LEU A 18 68.07 25.08 -25.40
N VAL A 19 66.95 24.60 -25.90
CA VAL A 19 65.74 24.42 -25.05
C VAL A 19 66.00 23.38 -23.97
N ALA A 20 66.67 22.27 -24.29
CA ALA A 20 67.04 21.26 -23.29
C ALA A 20 68.01 21.79 -22.25
N VAL A 21 69.03 22.57 -22.69
CA VAL A 21 69.98 23.22 -21.78
C VAL A 21 69.29 24.28 -20.92
N MET A 22 68.36 25.07 -21.48
CA MET A 22 67.58 26.03 -20.74
C MET A 22 66.65 25.35 -19.71
N ALA A 23 66.01 24.25 -20.11
CA ALA A 23 65.19 23.44 -19.21
C ALA A 23 66.03 22.84 -18.06
N VAL A 24 67.20 22.28 -18.39
CA VAL A 24 68.15 21.79 -17.40
C VAL A 24 68.69 22.91 -16.50
N ALA A 25 68.99 24.08 -17.08
CA ALA A 25 69.42 25.24 -16.30
C ALA A 25 68.34 25.78 -15.35
N LEU A 26 67.08 25.76 -15.76
CA LEU A 26 65.92 26.07 -14.94
C LEU A 26 65.81 25.09 -13.75
N LEU A 27 66.03 23.79 -13.96
CA LEU A 27 66.05 22.79 -12.90
C LEU A 27 67.12 23.02 -11.82
N PHE A 28 68.26 23.60 -12.22
CA PHE A 28 69.36 23.89 -11.33
C PHE A 28 69.34 25.30 -10.74
N LEU A 29 68.55 26.23 -11.31
CA LEU A 29 68.50 27.63 -10.91
C LEU A 29 67.28 27.97 -10.06
N VAL A 30 66.20 27.12 -10.09
CA VAL A 30 64.96 27.35 -9.35
C VAL A 30 64.70 26.14 -8.45
N ASP A 31 65.02 26.26 -7.19
CA ASP A 31 64.59 25.28 -6.19
C ASP A 31 63.16 25.65 -5.70
N PRO A 32 62.14 24.85 -5.98
CA PRO A 32 60.79 25.17 -5.52
C PRO A 32 60.67 25.24 -4.00
N ASN A 33 61.60 24.63 -3.27
CA ASN A 33 61.62 24.67 -1.82
C ASN A 33 61.94 26.06 -1.27
N ASP A 34 62.66 26.90 -2.02
CA ASP A 34 62.96 28.28 -1.67
C ASP A 34 61.71 29.18 -1.60
N TYR A 35 60.60 28.72 -2.24
CA TYR A 35 59.34 29.47 -2.29
C TYR A 35 58.31 28.99 -1.24
N LYS A 36 58.63 27.99 -0.41
CA LYS A 36 57.72 27.44 0.63
C LYS A 36 57.22 28.54 1.57
N ASP A 37 58.15 29.35 2.12
CA ASP A 37 57.84 30.44 3.02
C ASP A 37 57.00 31.53 2.38
N GLN A 38 57.25 31.81 1.10
CA GLN A 38 56.51 32.80 0.32
C GLN A 38 55.08 32.32 0.05
N ILE A 39 54.91 31.03 -0.33
CA ILE A 39 53.58 30.39 -0.51
C ILE A 39 52.84 30.38 0.85
N ALA A 40 53.47 29.96 1.91
CA ALA A 40 52.89 29.95 3.26
C ALA A 40 52.42 31.35 3.70
N SER A 41 53.26 32.39 3.49
CA SER A 41 52.92 33.79 3.79
C SER A 41 51.75 34.33 2.96
N GLN A 42 51.66 33.95 1.66
CA GLN A 42 50.53 34.34 0.80
C GLN A 42 49.23 33.66 1.26
N VAL A 43 49.28 32.38 1.61
CA VAL A 43 48.11 31.67 2.16
C VAL A 43 47.68 32.30 3.50
N GLU A 44 48.63 32.58 4.40
CA GLU A 44 48.34 33.21 5.68
C GLU A 44 47.71 34.60 5.49
N THR A 45 48.25 35.39 4.56
CA THR A 45 47.72 36.74 4.25
C THR A 45 46.27 36.70 3.74
N HIS A 46 45.93 35.71 2.92
CA HIS A 46 44.61 35.63 2.30
C HIS A 46 43.57 34.84 3.10
N THR A 47 44.02 33.91 3.94
CA THR A 47 43.12 33.00 4.68
C THR A 47 43.24 33.15 6.20
N GLY A 48 44.23 33.89 6.72
CA GLY A 48 44.51 33.95 8.13
C GLY A 48 45.04 32.64 8.72
N ARG A 49 45.46 31.68 7.91
CA ARG A 49 45.84 30.32 8.34
C ARG A 49 47.26 30.00 7.96
N THR A 50 47.92 29.31 8.88
CA THR A 50 49.28 28.85 8.64
C THR A 50 49.30 27.62 7.76
N LEU A 51 49.92 27.74 6.59
CA LEU A 51 50.24 26.61 5.71
C LEU A 51 51.66 26.12 6.06
N SER A 52 51.80 24.83 6.37
CA SER A 52 53.09 24.18 6.59
C SER A 52 53.33 23.15 5.48
N ILE A 53 54.40 23.31 4.71
CA ILE A 53 54.85 22.39 3.66
C ILE A 53 56.09 21.68 4.19
N GLU A 54 55.88 20.55 4.91
CA GLU A 54 56.94 19.76 5.54
C GLU A 54 57.67 18.82 4.57
N GLY A 55 56.97 18.36 3.55
CA GLY A 55 57.55 17.52 2.49
C GLY A 55 58.33 18.35 1.47
N ASP A 56 59.22 17.71 0.72
CA ASP A 56 59.91 18.35 -0.38
C ASP A 56 58.97 18.70 -1.52
N MET A 57 59.24 19.88 -2.12
CA MET A 57 58.62 20.27 -3.38
C MET A 57 59.60 19.93 -4.50
N ALA A 58 59.13 19.14 -5.50
CA ALA A 58 59.93 18.76 -6.64
C ALA A 58 59.32 19.34 -7.92
N LEU A 59 60.13 20.00 -8.72
CA LEU A 59 59.75 20.51 -10.03
C LEU A 59 60.30 19.58 -11.13
N SER A 60 59.46 19.11 -12.00
CA SER A 60 59.85 18.42 -13.24
C SER A 60 59.56 19.32 -14.42
N ILE A 61 60.48 19.39 -15.39
CA ILE A 61 60.32 20.31 -16.54
C ILE A 61 60.11 19.55 -17.85
N PHE A 62 60.68 18.33 -17.98
CA PHE A 62 60.57 17.54 -19.21
C PHE A 62 60.33 16.06 -18.91
N PRO A 63 59.46 15.37 -19.63
CA PRO A 63 58.61 15.85 -20.74
C PRO A 63 57.39 16.63 -20.25
N TRP A 64 57.13 16.68 -18.92
CA TRP A 64 56.03 17.33 -18.27
C TRP A 64 56.53 18.41 -17.34
N LEU A 65 55.90 19.57 -17.43
CA LEU A 65 56.05 20.59 -16.37
C LEU A 65 55.18 20.13 -15.19
N GLY A 66 55.80 19.61 -14.14
CA GLY A 66 55.11 19.06 -13.01
C GLY A 66 55.57 19.66 -11.68
N LEU A 67 54.63 19.79 -10.77
CA LEU A 67 54.86 20.15 -9.38
C LEU A 67 54.40 19.01 -8.48
N ASP A 68 55.32 18.39 -7.80
CA ASP A 68 55.05 17.39 -6.76
C ASP A 68 55.26 18.11 -5.40
N ILE A 69 54.19 18.15 -4.59
CA ILE A 69 54.22 18.75 -3.25
C ILE A 69 54.05 17.61 -2.25
N GLY A 70 55.01 17.49 -1.33
CA GLY A 70 54.96 16.50 -0.27
C GLY A 70 54.03 16.87 0.87
N HIS A 71 54.27 16.31 2.04
CA HIS A 71 53.39 16.47 3.20
C HIS A 71 53.08 17.93 3.52
N THR A 72 51.80 18.26 3.54
CA THR A 72 51.31 19.62 3.70
C THR A 72 50.17 19.66 4.71
N ARG A 73 50.14 20.72 5.55
CA ARG A 73 49.11 20.96 6.54
C ARG A 73 48.60 22.39 6.45
N LEU A 74 47.32 22.57 6.59
CA LEU A 74 46.65 23.85 6.75
C LEU A 74 46.08 23.92 8.18
N SER A 75 46.44 24.93 8.97
CA SER A 75 45.91 25.10 10.31
C SER A 75 44.39 25.27 10.32
N ASN A 76 43.78 25.00 11.45
CA ASN A 76 42.34 25.24 11.64
C ASN A 76 42.09 26.74 11.87
N ALA A 77 40.81 27.13 11.76
CA ALA A 77 40.37 28.46 12.18
C ALA A 77 40.55 28.65 13.69
N GLU A 78 40.75 29.91 14.10
CA GLU A 78 40.87 30.24 15.51
C GLU A 78 39.67 29.77 16.33
N GLY A 79 39.92 29.09 17.44
CA GLY A 79 38.90 28.56 18.33
C GLY A 79 38.29 27.21 17.90
N PHE A 80 38.82 26.52 16.84
CA PHE A 80 38.39 25.18 16.42
C PHE A 80 39.39 24.07 16.80
N GLY A 81 40.30 24.34 17.71
CA GLY A 81 41.26 23.37 18.23
C GLY A 81 42.55 23.25 17.41
N ASP A 82 43.47 22.39 17.88
CA ASP A 82 44.83 22.28 17.34
C ASP A 82 44.96 21.30 16.18
N GLN A 83 43.87 20.55 15.85
CA GLN A 83 43.87 19.64 14.70
C GLN A 83 43.87 20.47 13.42
N PRO A 84 44.71 20.17 12.42
CA PRO A 84 44.71 20.89 11.15
C PRO A 84 43.37 20.74 10.46
N MET A 85 42.89 21.79 9.81
CA MET A 85 41.69 21.72 8.99
C MET A 85 41.88 20.79 7.81
N ALA A 86 43.03 20.89 7.16
CA ALA A 86 43.39 20.02 6.06
C ALA A 86 44.83 19.54 6.18
N ARG A 87 45.07 18.29 5.82
CA ARG A 87 46.41 17.76 5.60
C ARG A 87 46.38 16.86 4.36
N MET A 88 47.51 16.72 3.72
CA MET A 88 47.70 15.78 2.59
C MET A 88 49.12 15.25 2.61
N ASP A 89 49.31 14.03 2.17
CA ASP A 89 50.64 13.39 2.12
C ASP A 89 51.38 13.78 0.85
N ALA A 90 50.70 13.82 -0.30
CA ALA A 90 51.27 14.28 -1.55
C ALA A 90 50.21 14.78 -2.52
N VAL A 91 50.58 15.80 -3.31
CA VAL A 91 49.84 16.26 -4.50
C VAL A 91 50.79 16.29 -5.68
N GLN A 92 50.34 15.76 -6.81
CA GLN A 92 51.08 15.77 -8.07
C GLN A 92 50.22 16.39 -9.17
N VAL A 93 50.67 17.47 -9.72
CA VAL A 93 50.04 18.13 -10.89
C VAL A 93 51.04 18.25 -11.98
N ARG A 94 50.74 17.77 -13.16
CA ARG A 94 51.65 17.77 -14.33
C ARG A 94 50.94 18.24 -15.56
N VAL A 95 51.59 19.10 -16.37
CA VAL A 95 51.08 19.69 -17.59
C VAL A 95 52.04 19.40 -18.73
N LYS A 96 51.54 19.04 -19.89
CA LYS A 96 52.38 18.82 -21.10
C LYS A 96 52.97 20.14 -21.58
N LEU A 97 54.28 20.15 -21.76
CA LEU A 97 55.01 21.36 -22.16
C LEU A 97 54.74 21.78 -23.61
N LEU A 98 54.67 20.81 -24.54
CA LEU A 98 54.48 21.09 -25.96
C LEU A 98 53.09 21.67 -26.31
N PRO A 99 51.99 21.13 -25.80
CA PRO A 99 50.65 21.73 -25.92
C PRO A 99 50.56 23.13 -25.30
N LEU A 100 51.20 23.34 -24.14
CA LEU A 100 51.21 24.64 -23.46
C LEU A 100 51.83 25.74 -24.34
N LEU A 101 52.88 25.41 -25.14
CA LEU A 101 53.47 26.33 -26.11
C LEU A 101 52.48 26.71 -27.25
N ARG A 102 51.45 25.88 -27.47
CA ARG A 102 50.37 26.12 -28.46
C ARG A 102 49.12 26.72 -27.81
N LYS A 103 49.19 27.11 -26.53
CA LYS A 103 48.10 27.65 -25.71
C LYS A 103 46.98 26.63 -25.42
N THR A 104 47.26 25.33 -25.53
CA THR A 104 46.36 24.24 -25.08
C THR A 104 46.85 23.71 -23.77
N LEU A 105 45.93 23.57 -22.80
CA LEU A 105 46.23 23.03 -21.46
C LEU A 105 45.90 21.54 -21.44
N GLU A 106 46.92 20.70 -21.61
CA GLU A 106 46.78 19.26 -21.43
C GLU A 106 47.45 18.84 -20.12
N MET A 107 46.67 18.38 -19.17
CA MET A 107 47.14 17.89 -17.87
C MET A 107 47.36 16.39 -17.89
N ASP A 108 48.34 15.91 -17.16
CA ASP A 108 48.46 14.48 -16.76
C ASP A 108 47.46 14.13 -15.68
N THR A 109 47.46 12.91 -15.24
CA THR A 109 46.66 12.51 -14.07
C THR A 109 47.03 13.35 -12.86
N VAL A 110 46.02 14.05 -12.30
CA VAL A 110 46.16 14.78 -11.05
C VAL A 110 46.07 13.74 -9.91
N LYS A 111 47.16 13.63 -9.11
CA LYS A 111 47.21 12.66 -8.01
C LYS A 111 47.19 13.37 -6.68
N LEU A 112 46.30 12.89 -5.81
CA LEU A 112 46.15 13.36 -4.44
C LEU A 112 46.14 12.17 -3.48
N SER A 113 47.10 12.10 -2.59
CA SER A 113 47.19 11.02 -1.61
C SER A 113 47.12 11.51 -0.18
N GLY A 114 46.44 10.70 0.67
CA GLY A 114 46.34 10.95 2.12
C GLY A 114 45.67 12.26 2.48
N LEU A 115 44.75 12.79 1.64
CA LEU A 115 43.95 13.98 1.99
C LEU A 115 43.13 13.70 3.25
N GLN A 116 43.27 14.51 4.27
CA GLN A 116 42.39 14.53 5.43
C GLN A 116 41.79 15.92 5.60
N LEU A 117 40.46 16.01 5.60
CA LEU A 117 39.70 17.23 5.86
C LEU A 117 38.95 17.10 7.18
N ASN A 118 39.22 18.05 8.11
CA ASN A 118 38.53 18.13 9.39
C ASN A 118 37.61 19.35 9.36
N LEU A 119 36.37 19.13 9.02
CA LEU A 119 35.32 20.14 8.99
C LEU A 119 34.57 20.13 10.31
N ALA A 120 34.33 21.31 10.90
CA ALA A 120 33.66 21.43 12.18
C ALA A 120 32.66 22.59 12.18
N LYS A 121 31.54 22.37 12.85
CA LYS A 121 30.51 23.37 13.13
C LYS A 121 30.26 23.42 14.63
N LYS A 122 30.33 24.64 15.23
CA LYS A 122 30.05 24.86 16.64
C LYS A 122 28.56 24.92 16.94
N ALA A 123 28.20 24.88 18.22
CA ALA A 123 26.82 24.99 18.68
C ALA A 123 26.17 26.35 18.33
N ASP A 124 26.95 27.40 18.14
CA ASP A 124 26.50 28.73 17.72
C ASP A 124 26.26 28.85 16.21
N GLY A 125 26.54 27.77 15.45
CA GLY A 125 26.39 27.70 14.00
C GLY A 125 27.61 28.09 13.19
N SER A 126 28.67 28.68 13.82
CA SER A 126 29.91 29.02 13.12
C SER A 126 30.67 27.79 12.66
N THR A 127 31.31 27.88 11.49
CA THR A 127 32.05 26.76 10.88
C THR A 127 33.53 27.10 10.78
N ASN A 128 34.36 26.07 10.71
CA ASN A 128 35.79 26.29 10.56
C ASN A 128 36.22 26.64 9.13
N TRP A 129 35.35 27.03 8.26
CA TRP A 129 35.60 27.50 6.88
C TRP A 129 34.85 28.79 6.50
N ASP A 130 34.10 29.43 7.43
CA ASP A 130 33.31 30.64 7.15
C ASP A 130 34.20 31.76 6.60
N ASP A 131 35.41 31.89 7.14
CA ASP A 131 36.42 32.84 6.72
C ASP A 131 36.98 32.58 5.30
N LEU A 132 36.94 31.32 4.81
CA LEU A 132 37.43 30.96 3.47
C LEU A 132 36.41 31.22 2.38
N THR A 133 35.13 31.24 2.70
CA THR A 133 34.03 31.41 1.73
C THR A 133 33.67 32.87 1.47
N GLY A 134 34.24 33.81 2.21
CA GLY A 134 33.98 35.23 2.04
C GLY A 134 32.56 35.68 2.36
N ALA A 135 31.77 34.83 3.05
CA ALA A 135 30.44 35.19 3.50
C ALA A 135 30.56 36.27 4.60
N PRO A 136 29.93 37.47 4.47
CA PRO A 136 29.89 38.45 5.55
C PRO A 136 29.20 37.83 6.74
N ALA A 137 29.73 38.04 7.97
CA ALA A 137 29.01 37.75 9.20
C ALA A 137 27.63 38.39 9.12
N GLU A 138 26.57 37.59 9.30
CA GLU A 138 25.18 38.08 9.28
C GLU A 138 24.98 39.19 10.31
N ASP A 139 25.08 40.45 9.89
CA ASP A 139 24.46 41.56 10.57
C ASP A 139 22.95 41.42 10.43
N LYS A 140 22.30 41.02 11.54
CA LYS A 140 20.83 40.98 11.63
C LYS A 140 20.29 42.40 11.61
N ASP A 141 20.12 42.98 10.45
CA ASP A 141 19.19 44.05 10.12
C ASP A 141 19.49 44.59 8.72
N LYS A 142 18.81 44.07 7.72
CA LYS A 142 18.30 44.87 6.59
C LYS A 142 17.64 43.95 5.58
N ASP A 143 16.33 44.11 5.49
CA ASP A 143 15.54 43.76 4.29
C ASP A 143 16.21 44.30 3.05
N LYS A 144 16.46 43.43 2.07
CA LYS A 144 16.12 43.66 0.65
C LYS A 144 16.61 42.51 -0.24
N ASP A 145 15.68 41.98 -0.97
CA ASP A 145 15.85 41.14 -2.13
C ASP A 145 16.87 41.70 -3.13
N GLU A 146 17.98 40.98 -3.30
CA GLU A 146 18.73 40.97 -4.54
C GLU A 146 19.32 39.56 -4.72
N VAL A 147 18.63 38.77 -5.55
CA VAL A 147 19.14 37.53 -6.11
C VAL A 147 20.29 37.91 -7.06
N VAL A 148 21.52 37.75 -6.62
CA VAL A 148 22.68 37.79 -7.50
C VAL A 148 22.79 36.42 -8.16
N SER A 149 22.31 36.32 -9.37
CA SER A 149 22.62 35.20 -10.26
C SER A 149 24.15 35.17 -10.50
N PRO A 150 24.81 33.98 -10.39
CA PRO A 150 26.17 33.83 -10.89
C PRO A 150 26.16 34.10 -12.40
N GLY A 151 27.02 35.02 -12.85
CA GLY A 151 27.10 35.41 -14.26
C GLY A 151 27.45 34.24 -15.17
N ASP A 152 26.62 34.07 -16.13
CA ASP A 152 26.62 33.05 -17.21
C ASP A 152 27.66 33.35 -18.32
N ASP A 153 28.89 33.67 -18.10
CA ASP A 153 29.77 33.84 -19.28
C ASP A 153 31.26 33.51 -19.08
N ALA A 154 31.70 32.99 -17.94
CA ALA A 154 33.15 32.71 -17.76
C ALA A 154 33.50 31.21 -17.67
N GLY A 155 32.53 30.31 -17.55
CA GLY A 155 32.75 28.85 -17.35
C GLY A 155 32.82 28.02 -18.64
N GLY A 156 32.13 28.45 -19.69
CA GLY A 156 31.94 27.65 -20.90
C GLY A 156 33.15 27.62 -21.85
N GLU A 157 33.91 28.72 -21.94
CA GLU A 157 35.09 28.78 -22.83
C GLU A 157 36.37 28.14 -22.25
N LEU A 158 36.42 27.97 -20.92
CA LEU A 158 37.59 27.35 -20.24
C LEU A 158 37.57 25.81 -20.28
N LEU A 159 36.41 25.18 -20.42
CA LEU A 159 36.27 23.72 -20.41
C LEU A 159 36.43 23.09 -21.82
N GLY A 160 36.17 23.81 -22.89
CA GLY A 160 36.24 23.30 -24.28
C GLY A 160 37.64 23.00 -24.81
N GLY A 161 38.71 23.24 -24.04
CA GLY A 161 40.10 22.95 -24.42
C GLY A 161 40.92 22.31 -23.30
N LEU A 162 40.27 21.85 -22.21
CA LEU A 162 40.93 21.24 -21.07
C LEU A 162 40.90 19.71 -21.20
N ALA A 163 42.04 19.10 -21.53
CA ALA A 163 42.23 17.65 -21.47
C ALA A 163 42.96 17.30 -20.16
N ILE A 164 42.33 16.52 -19.31
CA ILE A 164 42.90 16.02 -18.04
C ILE A 164 43.16 14.53 -18.19
N GLY A 165 44.41 14.10 -17.99
CA GLY A 165 44.79 12.68 -18.08
C GLY A 165 44.16 11.77 -17.07
N GLY A 166 43.38 12.35 -16.14
CA GLY A 166 42.62 11.68 -15.11
C GLY A 166 42.78 12.34 -13.75
N VAL A 167 42.03 11.83 -12.79
CA VAL A 167 42.12 12.18 -11.36
C VAL A 167 42.32 10.91 -10.56
N GLU A 168 43.28 10.92 -9.63
CA GLU A 168 43.54 9.81 -8.71
C GLU A 168 43.63 10.35 -7.28
N VAL A 169 42.61 10.08 -6.49
CA VAL A 169 42.58 10.36 -5.05
C VAL A 169 42.67 9.04 -4.30
N THR A 170 43.65 8.92 -3.41
CA THR A 170 43.87 7.69 -2.65
C THR A 170 43.95 7.95 -1.16
N GLY A 171 43.26 7.11 -0.37
CA GLY A 171 43.31 7.16 1.09
C GLY A 171 42.78 8.45 1.68
N ALA A 172 41.84 9.13 1.03
CA ALA A 172 41.29 10.36 1.58
C ALA A 172 40.32 10.08 2.73
N GLN A 173 40.28 11.04 3.66
CA GLN A 173 39.44 11.04 4.85
C GLN A 173 38.73 12.39 4.97
N LEU A 174 37.43 12.38 5.23
CA LEU A 174 36.66 13.56 5.55
C LEU A 174 35.97 13.36 6.90
N ILE A 175 36.20 14.26 7.81
CA ILE A 175 35.56 14.29 9.12
C ILE A 175 34.66 15.53 9.15
N TRP A 176 33.40 15.34 9.47
CA TRP A 176 32.44 16.37 9.76
C TRP A 176 31.99 16.27 11.20
N ASP A 177 32.27 17.25 12.02
CA ASP A 177 31.92 17.33 13.43
C ASP A 177 30.92 18.47 13.65
N ASP A 178 29.63 18.14 13.80
CA ASP A 178 28.57 19.12 14.07
C ASP A 178 28.18 19.08 15.55
N GLN A 179 28.74 20.04 16.32
CA GLN A 179 28.49 20.18 17.76
C GLN A 179 27.06 20.68 18.05
N SER A 180 26.35 21.29 17.06
CA SER A 180 24.99 21.76 17.25
C SER A 180 23.99 20.61 17.35
N THR A 181 24.29 19.48 16.69
CA THR A 181 23.48 18.24 16.67
C THR A 181 24.17 17.10 17.42
N ALA A 182 25.37 17.32 17.96
CA ALA A 182 26.25 16.28 18.51
C ALA A 182 26.52 15.12 17.54
N SER A 183 26.49 15.38 16.23
CA SER A 183 26.70 14.42 15.17
C SER A 183 28.10 14.48 14.59
N ARG A 184 28.72 13.33 14.41
CA ARG A 184 30.00 13.21 13.74
C ARG A 184 29.88 12.20 12.60
N TYR A 185 30.27 12.65 11.42
CA TYR A 185 30.35 11.83 10.20
C TYR A 185 31.81 11.72 9.80
N GLU A 186 32.22 10.53 9.44
CA GLU A 186 33.59 10.25 9.02
C GLU A 186 33.55 9.39 7.76
N VAL A 187 34.01 9.94 6.64
CA VAL A 187 34.31 9.21 5.42
C VAL A 187 35.77 8.77 5.50
N ARG A 188 36.04 7.50 5.31
CA ARG A 188 37.38 6.90 5.40
C ARG A 188 37.69 6.13 4.11
N GLU A 189 38.98 5.98 3.87
CA GLU A 189 39.50 5.17 2.77
C GLU A 189 38.92 5.58 1.41
N LEU A 190 38.58 6.88 1.27
CA LEU A 190 38.04 7.35 0.01
C LEU A 190 39.10 7.23 -1.05
N SER A 191 38.79 6.46 -2.07
CA SER A 191 39.52 6.35 -3.33
C SER A 191 38.62 6.78 -4.48
N PHE A 192 39.12 7.67 -5.31
CA PHE A 192 38.43 8.18 -6.51
C PHE A 192 39.42 8.17 -7.66
N THR A 193 39.11 7.42 -8.71
CA THR A 193 39.93 7.35 -9.92
C THR A 193 39.09 7.60 -11.13
N THR A 194 39.65 8.36 -12.07
CA THR A 194 39.07 8.48 -13.42
C THR A 194 40.13 8.17 -14.47
N GLY A 195 39.68 7.68 -15.63
CA GLY A 195 40.47 7.73 -16.86
C GLY A 195 40.71 9.17 -17.34
N ALA A 196 41.33 9.31 -18.49
CA ALA A 196 41.53 10.62 -19.10
C ALA A 196 40.18 11.28 -19.43
N ILE A 197 39.98 12.49 -18.90
CA ILE A 197 38.76 13.27 -19.09
C ILE A 197 38.96 14.16 -20.31
N GLU A 198 38.38 13.75 -21.43
CA GLU A 198 38.41 14.47 -22.69
C GLU A 198 37.02 14.45 -23.32
N PRO A 199 36.41 15.62 -23.59
CA PRO A 199 35.11 15.65 -24.23
C PRO A 199 35.12 14.91 -25.58
N GLY A 200 34.08 14.10 -25.83
CA GLY A 200 34.00 13.24 -27.02
C GLY A 200 34.57 11.82 -26.82
N GLU A 201 35.42 11.59 -25.81
CA GLU A 201 36.01 10.29 -25.51
C GLU A 201 35.46 9.69 -24.21
N PRO A 202 35.25 8.36 -24.12
CA PRO A 202 34.80 7.73 -22.91
C PRO A 202 35.94 7.57 -21.88
N PHE A 203 35.63 7.73 -20.59
CA PHE A 203 36.56 7.48 -19.50
C PHE A 203 35.89 6.69 -18.36
N ASP A 204 36.67 5.88 -17.67
CA ASP A 204 36.19 5.12 -16.53
C ASP A 204 36.18 6.02 -15.26
N LEU A 205 35.22 5.74 -14.38
CA LEU A 205 35.13 6.30 -13.04
C LEU A 205 35.01 5.18 -12.02
N ASP A 206 35.80 5.26 -10.95
CA ASP A 206 35.70 4.36 -9.78
C ASP A 206 35.80 5.20 -8.51
N LEU A 207 34.79 5.11 -7.65
CA LEU A 207 34.69 5.76 -6.34
C LEU A 207 34.36 4.73 -5.28
N ASN A 208 35.22 4.61 -4.27
CA ASN A 208 34.98 3.74 -3.13
C ASN A 208 35.26 4.51 -1.84
N PHE A 209 34.44 4.31 -0.82
CA PHE A 209 34.66 4.86 0.51
C PHE A 209 33.87 4.08 1.57
N SER A 210 34.26 4.25 2.82
CA SER A 210 33.48 3.85 3.97
C SER A 210 33.00 5.08 4.73
N ILE A 211 31.81 4.98 5.36
CA ILE A 211 31.23 6.00 6.21
C ILE A 211 31.02 5.46 7.61
N ALA A 212 31.26 6.28 8.61
CA ALA A 212 30.84 6.06 9.99
C ALA A 212 30.19 7.33 10.54
N ALA A 213 29.04 7.19 11.19
CA ALA A 213 28.34 8.28 11.86
C ALA A 213 28.02 7.90 13.31
N THR A 214 27.98 8.89 14.22
CA THR A 214 27.70 8.65 15.64
C THR A 214 26.24 8.87 16.02
N GLN A 215 25.59 9.85 15.39
CA GLN A 215 24.17 10.17 15.61
C GLN A 215 23.51 10.54 14.28
N PRO A 216 22.69 9.60 13.71
CA PRO A 216 22.48 8.21 14.17
C PRO A 216 23.73 7.34 14.02
N ALA A 217 23.86 6.31 14.85
CA ALA A 217 24.97 5.34 14.75
C ALA A 217 24.78 4.49 13.47
N ILE A 218 25.54 4.84 12.42
CA ILE A 218 25.51 4.18 11.11
C ILE A 218 26.95 3.96 10.66
N SER A 219 27.19 2.82 10.03
CA SER A 219 28.43 2.54 9.33
C SER A 219 28.13 1.82 8.01
N GLY A 220 29.01 2.02 7.01
CA GLY A 220 28.79 1.36 5.72
C GLY A 220 29.93 1.56 4.74
N THR A 221 29.90 0.78 3.68
CA THR A 221 30.80 0.91 2.53
C THR A 221 29.99 1.23 1.28
N PHE A 222 30.55 2.08 0.44
CA PHE A 222 29.94 2.52 -0.81
C PHE A 222 30.94 2.38 -1.94
N GLY A 223 30.46 1.90 -3.09
CA GLY A 223 31.20 1.83 -4.33
C GLY A 223 30.35 2.32 -5.49
N LEU A 224 30.91 3.16 -6.34
CA LEU A 224 30.32 3.61 -7.60
C LEU A 224 31.36 3.45 -8.71
N ALA A 225 31.02 2.72 -9.77
CA ALA A 225 31.87 2.54 -10.92
C ALA A 225 31.05 2.63 -12.21
N GLY A 226 31.70 3.03 -13.32
CA GLY A 226 31.07 3.08 -14.64
C GLY A 226 31.94 3.82 -15.66
N GLY A 227 31.65 3.62 -16.94
CA GLY A 227 32.21 4.38 -18.02
C GLY A 227 31.40 5.63 -18.28
N ILE A 228 32.03 6.79 -18.29
CA ILE A 228 31.39 8.08 -18.55
C ILE A 228 31.82 8.57 -19.94
N TRP A 229 30.86 9.07 -20.70
CA TRP A 229 31.10 9.77 -21.95
C TRP A 229 30.32 11.08 -21.96
N ILE A 230 30.99 12.16 -22.33
CA ILE A 230 30.43 13.51 -22.45
C ILE A 230 30.76 14.03 -23.82
N ASP A 231 29.81 14.51 -24.58
CA ASP A 231 30.06 15.06 -25.91
C ASP A 231 30.85 16.38 -25.85
N GLU A 232 31.44 16.78 -26.98
CA GLU A 232 32.23 18.00 -27.06
C GLU A 232 31.43 19.29 -26.78
N SER A 233 30.12 19.28 -27.02
CA SER A 233 29.22 20.41 -26.76
C SER A 233 28.67 20.44 -25.32
N LEU A 234 28.98 19.42 -24.50
CA LEU A 234 28.46 19.22 -23.14
C LEU A 234 26.92 19.13 -23.10
N GLN A 235 26.30 18.68 -24.18
CA GLN A 235 24.84 18.52 -24.27
C GLN A 235 24.40 17.08 -24.17
N ALA A 236 25.28 16.10 -24.39
CA ALA A 236 24.96 14.68 -24.26
C ALA A 236 25.89 13.99 -23.27
N PHE A 237 25.28 13.15 -22.43
CA PHE A 237 25.96 12.41 -21.36
C PHE A 237 25.55 10.93 -21.43
N ARG A 238 26.53 10.04 -21.32
CA ARG A 238 26.28 8.60 -21.21
C ARG A 238 27.06 8.03 -20.04
N ILE A 239 26.40 7.18 -19.27
CA ILE A 239 27.03 6.37 -18.26
C ILE A 239 26.76 4.91 -18.66
N SER A 240 27.82 4.18 -18.98
CA SER A 240 27.75 2.77 -19.33
C SER A 240 28.19 1.93 -18.15
N GLU A 241 27.52 0.80 -17.95
CA GLU A 241 27.81 -0.14 -16.86
C GLU A 241 27.90 0.54 -15.49
N ALA A 242 27.08 1.57 -15.23
CA ALA A 242 27.01 2.19 -13.91
C ALA A 242 26.68 1.12 -12.85
N ARG A 243 27.49 1.02 -11.81
CA ARG A 243 27.31 0.10 -10.68
C ARG A 243 27.46 0.85 -9.39
N LEU A 244 26.38 0.91 -8.62
CA LEU A 244 26.37 1.40 -7.24
C LEU A 244 26.21 0.22 -6.30
N ASN A 245 27.09 0.09 -5.32
CA ASN A 245 26.99 -0.88 -4.25
C ASN A 245 27.02 -0.14 -2.92
N ALA A 246 26.15 -0.53 -1.99
CA ALA A 246 26.10 0.00 -0.65
C ALA A 246 25.85 -1.15 0.34
N ASP A 247 26.65 -1.20 1.41
CA ASP A 247 26.46 -2.11 2.54
C ASP A 247 26.42 -1.25 3.80
N VAL A 248 25.26 -1.04 4.36
CA VAL A 248 25.02 -0.09 5.45
C VAL A 248 24.46 -0.81 6.66
N SER A 249 25.00 -0.53 7.84
CA SER A 249 24.57 -1.10 9.12
C SER A 249 24.43 -0.03 10.20
N GLY A 250 23.52 -0.25 11.15
CA GLY A 250 23.27 0.69 12.26
C GLY A 250 21.91 0.47 12.91
N GLU A 251 21.71 1.05 14.09
CA GLU A 251 20.45 0.91 14.83
C GLU A 251 19.24 1.52 14.12
N SER A 252 19.46 2.57 13.32
CA SER A 252 18.42 3.23 12.52
C SER A 252 18.18 2.56 11.16
N ILE A 253 18.97 1.56 10.81
CA ILE A 253 18.81 0.81 9.57
C ILE A 253 17.80 -0.32 9.80
N PRO A 254 16.70 -0.37 9.04
CA PRO A 254 15.75 -1.47 9.15
C PRO A 254 16.44 -2.83 9.03
N GLY A 255 16.20 -3.74 9.98
CA GLY A 255 16.90 -5.03 10.06
C GLY A 255 18.36 -4.97 10.51
N GLY A 256 18.86 -3.79 10.91
CA GLY A 256 20.20 -3.58 11.39
C GLY A 256 21.28 -3.50 10.31
N ARG A 257 21.07 -4.13 9.14
CA ARG A 257 22.00 -4.09 7.99
C ARG A 257 21.23 -4.22 6.68
N GLN A 258 21.59 -3.41 5.68
CA GLN A 258 21.07 -3.48 4.34
C GLN A 258 22.19 -3.49 3.30
N VAL A 259 22.07 -4.39 2.32
CA VAL A 259 22.95 -4.47 1.16
C VAL A 259 22.12 -4.12 -0.06
N VAL A 260 22.57 -3.11 -0.81
CA VAL A 260 21.90 -2.61 -2.01
C VAL A 260 22.91 -2.60 -3.15
N SER A 261 22.52 -3.12 -4.30
CA SER A 261 23.28 -2.95 -5.54
C SER A 261 22.36 -2.46 -6.65
N LEU A 262 22.82 -1.47 -7.40
CA LEU A 262 22.16 -0.91 -8.56
C LEU A 262 23.09 -0.95 -9.76
N ALA A 263 22.62 -1.47 -10.89
CA ALA A 263 23.31 -1.42 -12.14
C ALA A 263 22.39 -0.82 -13.23
N SER A 264 22.93 0.06 -14.06
CA SER A 264 22.15 0.71 -15.13
C SER A 264 23.09 1.30 -16.18
N ASP A 265 22.62 1.34 -17.41
CA ASP A 265 23.12 2.29 -18.41
C ASP A 265 22.21 3.51 -18.41
N ILE A 266 22.80 4.69 -18.59
CA ILE A 266 22.08 5.97 -18.62
C ILE A 266 22.56 6.77 -19.83
N ALA A 267 21.63 7.29 -20.62
CA ALA A 267 21.93 8.25 -21.68
C ALA A 267 21.00 9.45 -21.54
N LEU A 268 21.57 10.63 -21.44
CA LEU A 268 20.87 11.92 -21.37
C LEU A 268 21.36 12.80 -22.52
N ASP A 269 20.41 13.33 -23.28
CA ASP A 269 20.65 14.29 -24.34
C ASP A 269 19.82 15.54 -24.06
N LEU A 270 20.49 16.64 -23.73
CA LEU A 270 19.85 17.91 -23.38
C LEU A 270 19.36 18.69 -24.61
N GLU A 271 20.00 18.52 -25.77
CA GLU A 271 19.59 19.16 -27.03
C GLU A 271 18.30 18.50 -27.55
N GLN A 272 18.23 17.15 -27.53
CA GLN A 272 17.07 16.40 -27.93
C GLN A 272 16.04 16.25 -26.78
N GLN A 273 16.41 16.66 -25.58
CA GLN A 273 15.61 16.51 -24.35
C GLN A 273 15.17 15.07 -24.09
N THR A 274 16.07 14.11 -24.28
CA THR A 274 15.78 12.68 -24.11
C THR A 274 16.58 12.08 -22.95
N LEU A 275 15.96 11.11 -22.26
CA LEU A 275 16.57 10.26 -21.24
C LEU A 275 16.32 8.80 -21.62
N GLU A 276 17.34 7.98 -21.58
CA GLU A 276 17.26 6.55 -21.82
C GLU A 276 17.93 5.78 -20.69
N LEU A 277 17.22 4.82 -20.13
CA LEU A 277 17.72 3.81 -19.18
C LEU A 277 17.36 2.44 -19.75
N PRO A 278 18.16 1.89 -20.67
CA PRO A 278 17.79 0.67 -21.39
C PRO A 278 17.83 -0.58 -20.50
N GLN A 279 18.57 -0.52 -19.42
CA GLN A 279 18.67 -1.63 -18.47
C GLN A 279 18.89 -1.08 -17.06
N LEU A 280 18.00 -1.44 -16.15
CA LEU A 280 18.09 -1.17 -14.72
C LEU A 280 18.03 -2.51 -13.98
N VAL A 281 18.96 -2.75 -13.06
CA VAL A 281 18.93 -3.90 -12.14
C VAL A 281 19.18 -3.39 -10.73
N LEU A 282 18.19 -3.52 -9.86
CA LEU A 282 18.28 -3.18 -8.45
C LEU A 282 18.13 -4.45 -7.60
N LYS A 283 19.09 -4.69 -6.71
CA LYS A 283 19.02 -5.79 -5.72
C LYS A 283 19.02 -5.19 -4.33
N ALA A 284 17.97 -5.46 -3.57
CA ALA A 284 17.80 -4.99 -2.20
C ALA A 284 16.81 -5.89 -1.45
N LEU A 285 17.00 -6.10 -0.17
CA LEU A 285 16.08 -6.87 0.70
C LEU A 285 15.81 -8.30 0.20
N GLY A 286 16.74 -8.92 -0.52
CA GLY A 286 16.54 -10.24 -1.14
C GLY A 286 15.69 -10.22 -2.42
N MET A 287 15.29 -9.04 -2.90
CA MET A 287 14.57 -8.86 -4.16
C MET A 287 15.51 -8.48 -5.29
N GLU A 288 15.18 -8.90 -6.50
CA GLU A 288 15.77 -8.42 -7.74
C GLU A 288 14.70 -7.70 -8.56
N ILE A 289 14.95 -6.43 -8.84
CA ILE A 289 14.06 -5.56 -9.61
C ILE A 289 14.79 -5.21 -10.90
N THR A 290 14.19 -5.50 -12.02
CA THR A 290 14.71 -5.17 -13.35
C THR A 290 13.76 -4.21 -14.06
N GLY A 291 14.28 -3.43 -14.99
CA GLY A 291 13.42 -2.53 -15.75
C GLY A 291 14.18 -1.75 -16.80
N GLN A 292 13.43 -0.95 -17.52
CA GLN A 292 13.92 0.07 -18.46
C GLN A 292 13.02 1.29 -18.41
N ALA A 293 13.56 2.44 -18.77
CA ALA A 293 12.79 3.66 -18.86
C ALA A 293 13.30 4.53 -20.03
N SER A 294 12.41 5.28 -20.63
CA SER A 294 12.75 6.32 -21.60
C SER A 294 11.94 7.57 -21.33
N GLY A 295 12.52 8.72 -21.65
CA GLY A 295 11.92 10.01 -21.44
C GLY A 295 12.12 10.94 -22.63
N SER A 296 11.18 11.84 -22.84
CA SER A 296 11.26 12.93 -23.80
C SER A 296 10.76 14.23 -23.18
N GLY A 297 11.23 15.38 -23.70
CA GLY A 297 10.95 16.69 -23.12
C GLY A 297 11.60 16.89 -21.74
N ILE A 298 12.71 16.17 -21.46
CA ILE A 298 13.44 16.25 -20.18
C ILE A 298 14.10 17.63 -20.06
N GLY A 299 13.82 18.30 -18.94
CA GLY A 299 14.23 19.71 -18.73
C GLY A 299 13.24 20.74 -19.26
N GLY A 300 12.19 20.33 -19.98
CA GLY A 300 11.08 21.19 -20.41
C GLY A 300 9.89 21.16 -19.45
N ASP A 301 8.83 21.92 -19.81
CA ASP A 301 7.62 22.04 -18.98
C ASP A 301 6.77 20.76 -18.92
N THR A 302 6.87 19.89 -19.90
CA THR A 302 6.01 18.70 -20.05
C THR A 302 6.80 17.42 -20.35
N PRO A 303 7.67 16.97 -19.41
CA PRO A 303 8.39 15.71 -19.59
C PRO A 303 7.41 14.53 -19.67
N GLN A 304 7.72 13.60 -20.56
CA GLN A 304 7.00 12.34 -20.72
C GLN A 304 7.98 11.20 -20.43
N LEU A 305 7.61 10.33 -19.51
CA LEU A 305 8.38 9.16 -19.13
C LEU A 305 7.55 7.91 -19.41
N ARG A 306 8.18 6.84 -19.80
CA ARG A 306 7.58 5.52 -19.96
C ARG A 306 8.62 4.45 -19.64
N GLY A 307 8.16 3.29 -19.25
CA GLY A 307 9.06 2.19 -18.94
C GLY A 307 8.34 0.94 -18.53
N ASP A 308 9.13 -0.06 -18.17
CA ASP A 308 8.66 -1.26 -17.50
C ASP A 308 9.53 -1.55 -16.29
N VAL A 309 8.94 -2.24 -15.32
CA VAL A 309 9.59 -2.73 -14.11
C VAL A 309 9.09 -4.14 -13.85
N ALA A 310 9.99 -5.05 -13.53
CA ALA A 310 9.68 -6.40 -13.09
C ALA A 310 10.40 -6.70 -11.77
N ILE A 311 9.67 -7.25 -10.82
CA ILE A 311 10.20 -7.79 -9.58
C ILE A 311 10.20 -9.31 -9.72
N ALA A 312 11.37 -9.93 -9.69
CA ALA A 312 11.52 -11.39 -9.73
C ALA A 312 10.88 -12.04 -8.49
N GLU A 313 10.58 -13.32 -8.55
CA GLU A 313 9.99 -14.05 -7.42
C GLU A 313 10.80 -13.84 -6.13
N PHE A 314 10.12 -13.39 -5.07
CA PHE A 314 10.69 -13.18 -3.74
C PHE A 314 9.74 -13.67 -2.65
N SER A 315 10.23 -13.77 -1.42
CA SER A 315 9.43 -14.10 -0.24
C SER A 315 9.05 -12.82 0.52
N PRO A 316 7.77 -12.42 0.58
CA PRO A 316 7.32 -11.31 1.43
C PRO A 316 7.69 -11.48 2.91
N ARG A 317 7.69 -12.72 3.44
CA ARG A 317 8.13 -13.01 4.82
C ARG A 317 9.60 -12.65 5.04
N ASP A 318 10.45 -13.00 4.07
CA ASP A 318 11.88 -12.70 4.18
C ASP A 318 12.14 -11.21 4.08
N VAL A 319 11.41 -10.49 3.23
CA VAL A 319 11.48 -9.02 3.14
C VAL A 319 11.06 -8.36 4.46
N ILE A 320 9.93 -8.79 5.07
CA ILE A 320 9.48 -8.30 6.39
C ILE A 320 10.56 -8.55 7.45
N SER A 321 11.15 -9.75 7.45
CA SER A 321 12.23 -10.11 8.39
C SER A 321 13.51 -9.29 8.13
N ALA A 322 13.88 -9.07 6.87
CA ALA A 322 15.01 -8.22 6.48
C ALA A 322 14.83 -6.75 6.89
N LEU A 323 13.57 -6.30 7.04
CA LEU A 323 13.23 -5.00 7.60
C LEU A 323 13.21 -4.96 9.15
N GLY A 324 13.58 -6.07 9.81
CA GLY A 324 13.61 -6.19 11.27
C GLY A 324 12.22 -6.28 11.91
N GLN A 325 11.20 -6.64 11.13
CA GLN A 325 9.84 -6.84 11.63
C GLN A 325 9.51 -8.32 11.72
N GLU A 326 8.67 -8.69 12.68
CA GLU A 326 8.14 -10.05 12.75
C GLU A 326 7.07 -10.25 11.66
N ALA A 327 7.22 -11.33 10.89
CA ALA A 327 6.21 -11.69 9.91
C ALA A 327 4.89 -12.04 10.62
N PRO A 328 3.73 -11.65 10.07
CA PRO A 328 2.45 -11.92 10.69
C PRO A 328 2.21 -13.42 10.86
N VAL A 329 1.64 -13.81 12.01
CA VAL A 329 1.18 -15.18 12.25
C VAL A 329 -0.11 -15.37 11.47
N THR A 330 -0.09 -16.29 10.52
CA THR A 330 -1.21 -16.58 9.62
C THR A 330 -1.78 -17.97 9.88
N ALA A 331 -3.06 -18.19 9.58
CA ALA A 331 -3.72 -19.49 9.74
C ALA A 331 -3.04 -20.59 8.89
N ASP A 332 -2.49 -20.21 7.74
CA ASP A 332 -1.63 -21.06 6.92
C ASP A 332 -0.21 -20.50 6.91
N ALA A 333 0.74 -21.25 7.48
CA ALA A 333 2.12 -20.85 7.58
C ALA A 333 2.85 -20.77 6.22
N THR A 334 2.26 -21.28 5.14
CA THR A 334 2.87 -21.28 3.79
C THR A 334 2.61 -20.00 3.00
N VAL A 335 1.63 -19.18 3.40
CA VAL A 335 1.32 -17.92 2.71
C VAL A 335 2.37 -16.84 2.96
N LEU A 336 2.39 -15.83 2.11
CA LEU A 336 3.45 -14.80 2.05
C LEU A 336 4.84 -15.40 1.73
N GLY A 337 4.85 -16.57 1.07
CA GLY A 337 6.07 -17.27 0.71
C GLY A 337 6.60 -16.89 -0.66
N LYS A 338 5.74 -16.46 -1.57
CA LYS A 338 6.06 -16.14 -2.95
C LYS A 338 5.31 -14.91 -3.44
N ALA A 339 6.02 -13.97 -4.03
CA ALA A 339 5.44 -12.85 -4.74
C ALA A 339 6.31 -12.46 -5.92
N ASP A 340 5.70 -12.02 -7.00
CA ASP A 340 6.33 -11.37 -8.13
C ASP A 340 5.41 -10.28 -8.68
N ALA A 341 5.96 -9.35 -9.45
CA ALA A 341 5.17 -8.32 -10.10
C ALA A 341 5.83 -7.82 -11.38
N SER A 342 5.05 -7.39 -12.34
CA SER A 342 5.53 -6.62 -13.48
C SER A 342 4.57 -5.48 -13.82
N LEU A 343 5.13 -4.38 -14.28
CA LEU A 343 4.42 -3.14 -14.52
C LEU A 343 4.97 -2.47 -15.79
N GLN A 344 4.10 -2.16 -16.73
CA GLN A 344 4.38 -1.17 -17.79
C GLN A 344 3.72 0.14 -17.39
N TRP A 345 4.44 1.24 -17.53
CA TRP A 345 3.98 2.52 -17.03
C TRP A 345 4.31 3.69 -17.94
N GLU A 346 3.50 4.73 -17.83
CA GLU A 346 3.70 6.04 -18.44
C GLU A 346 3.50 7.10 -17.36
N ALA A 347 4.28 8.18 -17.41
CA ALA A 347 4.21 9.26 -16.43
C ALA A 347 4.52 10.61 -17.07
N SER A 348 3.94 11.66 -16.48
CA SER A 348 4.25 13.05 -16.75
C SER A 348 4.21 13.86 -15.45
N THR A 349 4.34 15.16 -15.50
CA THR A 349 4.23 16.05 -14.33
C THR A 349 2.88 15.96 -13.61
N SER A 350 1.82 15.51 -14.28
CA SER A 350 0.45 15.48 -13.75
C SER A 350 -0.27 14.15 -13.91
N HIS A 351 0.38 13.16 -14.51
CA HIS A 351 -0.24 11.89 -14.89
C HIS A 351 0.70 10.72 -14.61
N PHE A 352 0.13 9.61 -14.10
CA PHE A 352 0.77 8.30 -14.02
C PHE A 352 -0.21 7.23 -14.46
N ALA A 353 0.21 6.35 -15.34
CA ALA A 353 -0.59 5.20 -15.78
C ALA A 353 0.23 3.91 -15.70
N ALA A 354 -0.29 2.93 -14.98
CA ALA A 354 0.04 1.52 -15.11
C ALA A 354 -0.75 0.97 -16.30
N THR A 355 -0.12 0.94 -17.48
CA THR A 355 -0.77 0.50 -18.72
C THR A 355 -0.91 -1.02 -18.80
N SER A 356 -0.07 -1.76 -18.06
CA SER A 356 -0.17 -3.19 -17.82
C SER A 356 0.40 -3.49 -16.45
N LEU A 357 -0.40 -4.09 -15.58
CA LEU A 357 0.01 -4.56 -14.26
C LEU A 357 -0.26 -6.06 -14.17
N THR A 358 0.74 -6.83 -13.78
CA THR A 358 0.57 -8.22 -13.35
C THR A 358 1.29 -8.40 -12.04
N ALA A 359 0.69 -9.15 -11.12
CA ALA A 359 1.31 -9.50 -9.85
C ALA A 359 0.82 -10.88 -9.40
N GLN A 360 1.66 -11.60 -8.70
CA GLN A 360 1.31 -12.85 -8.05
C GLN A 360 1.66 -12.77 -6.57
N LEU A 361 0.75 -13.24 -5.73
CA LEU A 361 1.00 -13.46 -4.31
C LEU A 361 0.55 -14.89 -3.97
N ASP A 362 1.50 -15.75 -3.66
CA ASP A 362 1.28 -17.19 -3.47
C ASP A 362 0.52 -17.80 -4.67
N ASP A 363 -0.72 -18.23 -4.46
CA ASP A 363 -1.58 -18.83 -5.50
C ASP A 363 -2.49 -17.79 -6.19
N THR A 364 -2.46 -16.51 -5.76
CA THR A 364 -3.33 -15.44 -6.25
C THR A 364 -2.63 -14.62 -7.34
N ARG A 365 -3.27 -14.45 -8.48
CA ARG A 365 -2.82 -13.58 -9.57
C ARG A 365 -3.72 -12.37 -9.72
N LEU A 366 -3.09 -11.21 -9.80
CA LEU A 366 -3.70 -9.92 -10.09
C LEU A 366 -3.21 -9.44 -11.46
N GLY A 367 -4.11 -8.91 -12.26
CA GLY A 367 -3.79 -8.23 -13.51
C GLY A 367 -4.68 -7.03 -13.74
N GLY A 368 -4.26 -6.12 -14.62
CA GLY A 368 -5.11 -4.99 -15.00
C GLY A 368 -4.36 -3.72 -15.33
N THR A 369 -5.06 -2.60 -15.20
CA THR A 369 -4.57 -1.25 -15.45
C THR A 369 -5.01 -0.31 -14.34
N ALA A 370 -4.21 0.73 -14.09
CA ALA A 370 -4.57 1.80 -13.16
C ALA A 370 -3.96 3.12 -13.63
N ARG A 371 -4.63 4.25 -13.35
CA ARG A 371 -4.09 5.56 -13.65
C ARG A 371 -4.50 6.58 -12.61
N VAL A 372 -3.68 7.59 -12.46
CA VAL A 372 -3.90 8.77 -11.64
C VAL A 372 -3.68 9.99 -12.52
N ASP A 373 -4.70 10.78 -12.71
CA ASP A 373 -4.66 12.05 -13.43
C ASP A 373 -4.70 13.20 -12.41
N ASN A 374 -3.98 14.29 -12.68
CA ASN A 374 -3.94 15.51 -11.87
C ASN A 374 -3.51 15.26 -10.41
N PHE A 375 -2.22 15.16 -10.16
CA PHE A 375 -1.66 14.90 -8.81
C PHE A 375 -2.07 15.94 -7.75
N ALA A 376 -2.41 17.18 -8.15
CA ALA A 376 -2.89 18.21 -7.22
C ALA A 376 -4.34 17.94 -6.72
N ALA A 377 -5.16 17.27 -7.55
CA ALA A 377 -6.51 16.81 -7.22
C ALA A 377 -6.72 15.42 -7.86
N PRO A 378 -6.20 14.34 -7.26
CA PRO A 378 -6.05 13.06 -7.92
C PRO A 378 -7.38 12.47 -8.39
N ALA A 379 -7.47 12.16 -9.67
CA ALA A 379 -8.54 11.35 -10.25
C ALA A 379 -7.97 9.97 -10.58
N ILE A 380 -8.48 8.95 -9.89
CA ILE A 380 -7.99 7.58 -9.98
C ILE A 380 -8.95 6.77 -10.85
N ALA A 381 -8.42 6.04 -11.82
CA ALA A 381 -9.19 5.05 -12.56
C ALA A 381 -8.44 3.71 -12.58
N PHE A 382 -9.18 2.60 -12.52
CA PHE A 382 -8.59 1.27 -12.61
C PHE A 382 -9.54 0.24 -13.22
N ASP A 383 -8.96 -0.78 -13.83
CA ASP A 383 -9.63 -2.03 -14.23
C ASP A 383 -8.75 -3.19 -13.74
N LEU A 384 -9.17 -3.84 -12.66
CA LEU A 384 -8.39 -4.87 -12.00
C LEU A 384 -9.11 -6.22 -12.04
N GLN A 385 -8.34 -7.27 -12.26
CA GLN A 385 -8.81 -8.64 -12.27
C GLN A 385 -7.94 -9.51 -11.38
N VAL A 386 -8.56 -10.27 -10.50
CA VAL A 386 -7.93 -11.29 -9.65
C VAL A 386 -8.52 -12.65 -10.00
N ASP A 387 -7.71 -13.69 -10.09
CA ASP A 387 -8.18 -15.04 -10.39
C ASP A 387 -8.88 -15.70 -9.20
N ALA A 388 -8.19 -15.83 -8.07
CA ALA A 388 -8.74 -16.44 -6.87
C ALA A 388 -7.98 -16.00 -5.63
N ILE A 389 -8.68 -15.81 -4.51
CA ILE A 389 -8.06 -15.55 -3.21
C ILE A 389 -8.80 -16.25 -2.08
N ASP A 390 -8.08 -16.93 -1.20
CA ASP A 390 -8.52 -17.43 0.09
C ASP A 390 -7.96 -16.53 1.19
N VAL A 391 -8.74 -15.52 1.59
CA VAL A 391 -8.34 -14.54 2.60
C VAL A 391 -8.16 -15.19 3.97
N ASP A 392 -8.89 -16.28 4.25
CA ASP A 392 -8.83 -16.96 5.56
C ASP A 392 -7.43 -17.53 5.87
N ARG A 393 -6.65 -17.86 4.82
CA ARG A 393 -5.27 -18.34 4.98
C ARG A 393 -4.33 -17.26 5.55
N TYR A 394 -4.61 -15.98 5.27
CA TYR A 394 -3.78 -14.83 5.66
C TYR A 394 -4.19 -14.24 7.01
N LEU A 395 -5.39 -14.58 7.52
CA LEU A 395 -5.84 -14.13 8.84
C LEU A 395 -5.11 -14.86 9.96
N PRO A 396 -5.04 -14.29 11.16
CA PRO A 396 -4.53 -15.02 12.33
C PRO A 396 -5.32 -16.31 12.59
N PRO A 397 -4.69 -17.37 13.10
CA PRO A 397 -5.39 -18.59 13.48
C PRO A 397 -6.46 -18.28 14.55
N PRO A 398 -7.62 -18.95 14.54
CA PRO A 398 -8.64 -18.80 15.56
C PRO A 398 -8.04 -19.07 16.96
N SER A 399 -8.26 -18.18 17.91
CA SER A 399 -7.82 -18.37 19.29
C SER A 399 -8.57 -19.55 19.91
N GLU A 400 -7.89 -20.54 20.43
CA GLU A 400 -8.50 -21.71 21.11
C GLU A 400 -9.17 -21.38 22.45
N THR A 401 -9.08 -20.14 22.94
CA THR A 401 -9.60 -19.74 24.26
C THR A 401 -10.43 -18.49 24.16
N THR A 402 -11.64 -18.64 24.67
CA THR A 402 -12.59 -17.63 25.15
C THR A 402 -13.75 -17.29 24.20
N GLU A 403 -14.95 -17.34 24.81
CA GLU A 403 -16.24 -16.86 24.30
C GLU A 403 -16.10 -15.66 23.34
N ALA A 404 -16.81 -15.74 22.25
CA ALA A 404 -16.82 -14.77 21.17
C ALA A 404 -16.85 -13.32 21.67
N ALA A 405 -15.67 -12.71 21.75
CA ALA A 405 -15.58 -11.27 21.66
C ALA A 405 -15.86 -10.89 20.19
N PRO A 406 -16.68 -9.87 19.93
CA PRO A 406 -16.96 -9.45 18.57
C PRO A 406 -15.65 -9.07 17.89
N ALA A 407 -15.40 -9.67 16.73
CA ALA A 407 -14.24 -9.40 15.90
C ALA A 407 -14.14 -7.88 15.66
N THR A 408 -13.16 -7.25 16.30
CA THR A 408 -12.78 -5.88 15.99
C THR A 408 -12.08 -5.93 14.62
N PRO A 409 -12.51 -5.17 13.61
CA PRO A 409 -11.79 -5.05 12.36
C PRO A 409 -10.39 -4.53 12.68
N ALA A 410 -9.36 -5.21 12.17
CA ALA A 410 -7.99 -4.75 12.26
C ALA A 410 -7.93 -3.28 11.83
N ALA A 411 -7.50 -2.43 12.75
CA ALA A 411 -7.32 -1.02 12.51
C ALA A 411 -6.24 -0.85 11.43
N ALA A 412 -6.67 -0.46 10.23
CA ALA A 412 -5.77 0.18 9.27
C ALA A 412 -5.14 1.39 9.98
N ALA A 413 -3.82 1.45 9.97
CA ALA A 413 -3.05 2.52 10.58
C ALA A 413 -3.49 3.89 10.05
N GLY A 414 -4.21 4.62 10.87
CA GLY A 414 -4.71 5.97 10.57
C GLY A 414 -5.86 6.32 11.50
N GLY A 415 -5.59 7.08 12.54
CA GLY A 415 -6.40 7.48 13.70
C GLY A 415 -7.82 7.98 13.46
N SER A 416 -8.74 7.18 12.90
CA SER A 416 -10.18 7.45 12.97
C SER A 416 -10.84 6.40 13.87
N THR A 417 -11.50 6.86 14.94
CA THR A 417 -12.29 6.03 15.85
C THR A 417 -13.59 5.48 15.23
N GLY A 418 -13.84 5.72 13.94
CA GLY A 418 -15.05 5.33 13.21
C GLY A 418 -14.83 4.19 12.22
N MET A 419 -15.92 3.50 11.86
CA MET A 419 -15.93 2.39 10.90
C MET A 419 -15.62 2.85 9.46
N LEU A 420 -15.97 4.09 9.12
CA LEU A 420 -15.71 4.70 7.80
C LEU A 420 -14.72 5.86 7.94
N PRO A 421 -13.66 5.91 7.13
CA PRO A 421 -12.71 7.02 7.10
C PRO A 421 -13.31 8.21 6.31
N VAL A 422 -14.18 8.99 6.95
CA VAL A 422 -15.02 10.02 6.32
C VAL A 422 -14.21 11.05 5.54
N GLU A 423 -13.08 11.53 6.10
CA GLU A 423 -12.24 12.53 5.43
C GLU A 423 -11.57 11.95 4.17
N THR A 424 -11.09 10.72 4.23
CA THR A 424 -10.54 10.04 3.05
C THR A 424 -11.60 9.89 1.96
N LEU A 425 -12.83 9.49 2.33
CA LEU A 425 -13.93 9.33 1.37
C LEU A 425 -14.34 10.65 0.72
N ARG A 426 -14.23 11.78 1.44
CA ARG A 426 -14.53 13.12 0.90
C ARG A 426 -13.55 13.55 -0.18
N GLY A 427 -12.26 13.24 0.00
CA GLY A 427 -11.22 13.57 -0.97
C GLY A 427 -11.12 12.58 -2.15
N LEU A 428 -11.88 11.49 -2.13
CA LEU A 428 -11.76 10.43 -3.11
C LEU A 428 -12.44 10.81 -4.43
N ASN A 429 -11.69 10.77 -5.53
CA ASN A 429 -12.17 10.84 -6.90
C ASN A 429 -11.75 9.59 -7.65
N LEU A 430 -12.67 8.64 -7.85
CA LEU A 430 -12.37 7.28 -8.29
C LEU A 430 -13.42 6.78 -9.29
N ASP A 431 -13.00 6.16 -10.38
CA ASP A 431 -13.83 5.33 -11.28
C ASP A 431 -13.10 4.03 -11.58
N GLY A 432 -13.58 2.92 -11.06
CA GLY A 432 -12.89 1.65 -11.22
C GLY A 432 -13.82 0.46 -11.41
N SER A 433 -13.30 -0.56 -12.07
CA SER A 433 -13.92 -1.88 -12.17
C SER A 433 -13.02 -2.94 -11.56
N PHE A 434 -13.63 -3.93 -10.92
CA PHE A 434 -12.94 -5.03 -10.29
C PHE A 434 -13.64 -6.36 -10.59
N LYS A 435 -12.86 -7.35 -10.98
CA LYS A 435 -13.31 -8.73 -11.21
C LYS A 435 -12.50 -9.68 -10.36
N LEU A 436 -13.19 -10.62 -9.71
CA LEU A 436 -12.54 -11.65 -8.92
C LEU A 436 -13.18 -13.00 -9.22
N GLY A 437 -12.39 -13.94 -9.72
CA GLY A 437 -12.88 -15.25 -10.14
C GLY A 437 -13.40 -16.06 -8.97
N SER A 438 -12.68 -16.14 -7.85
CA SER A 438 -13.07 -16.87 -6.65
C SER A 438 -12.59 -16.19 -5.37
N LEU A 439 -13.49 -16.07 -4.39
CA LEU A 439 -13.21 -15.55 -3.05
C LEU A 439 -13.63 -16.55 -1.98
N LYS A 440 -12.75 -16.78 -1.03
CA LYS A 440 -13.10 -17.34 0.27
C LYS A 440 -12.66 -16.36 1.36
N ALA A 441 -13.63 -15.91 2.16
CA ALA A 441 -13.39 -14.98 3.27
C ALA A 441 -14.39 -15.23 4.40
N MET A 442 -13.93 -15.33 5.64
CA MET A 442 -14.74 -15.72 6.81
C MET A 442 -15.57 -16.98 6.56
N ASN A 443 -14.96 -17.98 5.93
CA ASN A 443 -15.55 -19.23 5.41
C ASN A 443 -16.60 -19.06 4.30
N LEU A 444 -17.07 -17.85 3.98
CA LEU A 444 -17.98 -17.60 2.89
C LEU A 444 -17.27 -17.80 1.54
N ARG A 445 -17.96 -18.44 0.60
CA ARG A 445 -17.45 -18.75 -0.74
C ARG A 445 -18.30 -18.08 -1.80
N SER A 446 -17.64 -17.35 -2.68
CA SER A 446 -18.28 -16.74 -3.85
C SER A 446 -17.37 -16.82 -5.07
N THR A 447 -17.96 -16.78 -6.25
CA THR A 447 -17.27 -16.83 -7.53
C THR A 447 -17.84 -15.79 -8.50
N ASN A 448 -17.08 -15.46 -9.55
CA ASN A 448 -17.48 -14.49 -10.56
C ASN A 448 -17.97 -13.17 -9.94
N ILE A 449 -17.15 -12.64 -9.03
CA ILE A 449 -17.45 -11.37 -8.36
C ILE A 449 -17.06 -10.25 -9.31
N GLU A 450 -18.00 -9.36 -9.56
CA GLU A 450 -17.79 -8.17 -10.37
C GLU A 450 -18.42 -6.98 -9.69
N PHE A 451 -17.71 -5.86 -9.64
CA PHE A 451 -18.28 -4.59 -9.22
C PHE A 451 -17.60 -3.40 -9.90
N ARG A 452 -18.36 -2.34 -10.03
CA ARG A 452 -17.87 -1.04 -10.43
C ARG A 452 -18.01 -0.07 -9.27
N VAL A 453 -16.97 0.68 -8.98
CA VAL A 453 -16.99 1.70 -7.93
C VAL A 453 -16.76 3.07 -8.56
N LYS A 454 -17.60 4.04 -8.16
CA LYS A 454 -17.43 5.46 -8.47
C LYS A 454 -17.47 6.24 -7.17
N ALA A 455 -16.46 7.06 -6.96
CA ALA A 455 -16.39 7.95 -5.80
C ALA A 455 -16.08 9.36 -6.26
N LYS A 456 -16.83 10.32 -5.75
CA LYS A 456 -16.59 11.73 -6.00
C LYS A 456 -17.24 12.58 -4.89
N ASP A 457 -16.50 13.56 -4.40
CA ASP A 457 -16.99 14.56 -3.44
C ASP A 457 -17.72 13.93 -2.23
N GLY A 458 -17.17 12.84 -1.68
CA GLY A 458 -17.73 12.14 -0.53
C GLY A 458 -18.90 11.20 -0.82
N LEU A 459 -19.28 11.03 -2.08
CA LEU A 459 -20.30 10.06 -2.49
C LEU A 459 -19.65 8.88 -3.20
N VAL A 460 -19.71 7.68 -2.60
CA VAL A 460 -19.21 6.43 -3.18
C VAL A 460 -20.37 5.55 -3.59
N ARG A 461 -20.34 5.07 -4.83
CA ARG A 461 -21.31 4.12 -5.37
C ARG A 461 -20.62 2.87 -5.86
N ILE A 462 -21.12 1.70 -5.46
CA ILE A 462 -20.69 0.39 -5.94
C ILE A 462 -21.89 -0.21 -6.69
N ASN A 463 -21.86 -0.16 -8.03
CA ASN A 463 -22.97 -0.58 -8.89
C ASN A 463 -22.47 -0.85 -10.32
N PRO A 464 -22.82 -2.01 -10.94
CA PRO A 464 -23.39 -3.16 -10.26
C PRO A 464 -22.37 -3.84 -9.35
N ALA A 465 -22.84 -4.48 -8.27
CA ALA A 465 -22.12 -5.52 -7.56
C ALA A 465 -22.78 -6.86 -7.88
N GLY A 466 -22.02 -7.88 -8.23
CA GLY A 466 -22.55 -9.20 -8.60
C GLY A 466 -21.60 -10.32 -8.19
N ALA A 467 -22.16 -11.47 -7.81
CA ALA A 467 -21.42 -12.69 -7.51
C ALA A 467 -22.29 -13.94 -7.68
N LEU A 468 -21.66 -15.08 -7.87
CA LEU A 468 -22.30 -16.39 -7.73
C LEU A 468 -21.89 -16.96 -6.36
N MET A 469 -22.87 -17.43 -5.60
CA MET A 469 -22.63 -18.00 -4.27
C MET A 469 -23.70 -19.05 -3.92
N TYR A 470 -23.30 -20.14 -3.30
CA TYR A 470 -24.20 -21.19 -2.82
C TYR A 470 -25.27 -21.63 -3.84
N GLN A 471 -24.84 -21.86 -5.11
CA GLN A 471 -25.67 -22.23 -6.26
C GLN A 471 -26.69 -21.16 -6.72
N GLY A 472 -26.65 -19.97 -6.13
CA GLY A 472 -27.48 -18.83 -6.50
C GLY A 472 -26.65 -17.65 -6.97
N LYS A 473 -27.34 -16.54 -7.19
CA LYS A 473 -26.78 -15.29 -7.68
C LYS A 473 -27.04 -14.17 -6.66
N TYR A 474 -26.00 -13.39 -6.38
CA TYR A 474 -26.08 -12.12 -5.65
C TYR A 474 -26.00 -10.97 -6.63
N THR A 475 -26.78 -9.90 -6.39
CA THR A 475 -26.66 -8.59 -7.05
C THR A 475 -26.91 -7.49 -6.03
N GLY A 476 -26.11 -6.42 -6.08
CA GLY A 476 -26.20 -5.34 -5.12
C GLY A 476 -25.94 -3.96 -5.73
N ASP A 477 -26.48 -2.95 -5.05
CA ASP A 477 -26.21 -1.52 -5.26
C ASP A 477 -25.95 -0.89 -3.89
N ILE A 478 -24.70 -0.46 -3.65
CA ILE A 478 -24.29 0.13 -2.38
C ILE A 478 -23.91 1.58 -2.62
N THR A 479 -24.47 2.47 -1.82
CA THR A 479 -24.13 3.89 -1.81
C THR A 479 -23.67 4.29 -0.42
N ILE A 480 -22.46 4.84 -0.30
CA ILE A 480 -21.91 5.44 0.92
C ILE A 480 -21.89 6.95 0.71
N ASP A 481 -22.57 7.69 1.58
CA ASP A 481 -22.59 9.16 1.56
C ASP A 481 -21.84 9.69 2.79
N ALA A 482 -20.62 10.17 2.57
CA ALA A 482 -19.73 10.74 3.56
C ALA A 482 -19.66 12.28 3.49
N ARG A 483 -20.55 12.94 2.73
CA ARG A 483 -20.58 14.40 2.59
C ARG A 483 -20.91 15.13 3.88
N LYS A 484 -21.58 14.46 4.82
CA LYS A 484 -21.91 14.97 6.16
C LYS A 484 -21.04 14.27 7.20
N ASP A 485 -20.91 14.88 8.38
CA ASP A 485 -20.13 14.32 9.49
C ASP A 485 -20.70 12.98 10.01
N THR A 486 -22.01 12.80 9.87
CA THR A 486 -22.63 11.49 10.08
C THR A 486 -22.85 10.82 8.72
N PRO A 487 -22.00 9.87 8.34
CA PRO A 487 -22.12 9.16 7.07
C PRO A 487 -23.37 8.27 7.04
N SER A 488 -23.81 7.94 5.84
CA SER A 488 -24.89 6.96 5.63
C SER A 488 -24.50 5.92 4.61
N ILE A 489 -25.03 4.71 4.79
CA ILE A 489 -24.92 3.58 3.84
C ILE A 489 -26.34 3.23 3.40
N ALA A 490 -26.58 3.23 2.09
CA ALA A 490 -27.79 2.71 1.48
C ALA A 490 -27.44 1.48 0.65
N MET A 491 -28.26 0.43 0.76
CA MET A 491 -28.06 -0.87 0.10
C MET A 491 -29.36 -1.33 -0.55
N ASP A 492 -29.29 -1.84 -1.78
CA ASP A 492 -30.38 -2.57 -2.47
C ASP A 492 -29.79 -3.91 -2.93
N GLU A 493 -30.00 -4.93 -2.12
CA GLU A 493 -29.33 -6.23 -2.23
C GLU A 493 -30.33 -7.31 -2.61
N ARG A 494 -29.93 -8.22 -3.48
CA ARG A 494 -30.75 -9.37 -3.91
C ARG A 494 -29.90 -10.63 -4.00
N MET A 495 -30.42 -11.67 -3.40
CA MET A 495 -29.90 -13.03 -3.54
C MET A 495 -31.01 -13.88 -4.15
N ALA A 496 -30.72 -14.57 -5.25
CA ALA A 496 -31.68 -15.37 -5.96
C ALA A 496 -31.21 -16.82 -6.07
N GLY A 497 -32.05 -17.76 -5.64
CA GLY A 497 -31.83 -19.19 -5.77
C GLY A 497 -30.71 -19.77 -4.92
N ILE A 498 -30.36 -19.13 -3.80
CA ILE A 498 -29.27 -19.58 -2.91
C ILE A 498 -29.70 -20.80 -2.07
N GLN A 499 -28.73 -21.68 -1.78
CA GLN A 499 -28.89 -22.74 -0.80
C GLN A 499 -28.65 -22.17 0.62
N ALA A 500 -29.72 -22.00 1.41
CA ALA A 500 -29.65 -21.38 2.72
C ALA A 500 -28.79 -22.16 3.73
N GLY A 501 -28.88 -23.49 3.74
CA GLY A 501 -28.15 -24.33 4.68
C GLY A 501 -26.63 -24.18 4.62
N PRO A 502 -25.99 -24.38 3.46
CA PRO A 502 -24.55 -24.14 3.30
C PRO A 502 -24.14 -22.70 3.61
N LEU A 503 -24.92 -21.69 3.18
CA LEU A 503 -24.64 -20.29 3.48
C LEU A 503 -24.62 -20.03 5.00
N LEU A 504 -25.67 -20.47 5.71
CA LEU A 504 -25.76 -20.28 7.16
C LEU A 504 -24.71 -21.07 7.93
N LYS A 505 -24.37 -22.28 7.46
CA LYS A 505 -23.31 -23.09 8.05
C LYS A 505 -21.95 -22.38 7.97
N ASP A 506 -21.61 -21.84 6.82
CA ASP A 506 -20.35 -21.12 6.62
C ASP A 506 -20.33 -19.80 7.43
N LEU A 507 -21.48 -19.09 7.50
CA LEU A 507 -21.59 -17.80 8.19
C LEU A 507 -21.66 -17.92 9.71
N THR A 508 -22.41 -18.93 10.24
CA THR A 508 -22.75 -19.01 11.69
C THR A 508 -22.28 -20.30 12.37
N GLY A 509 -21.68 -21.22 11.60
CA GLY A 509 -21.36 -22.57 12.06
C GLY A 509 -22.55 -23.53 12.14
N LYS A 510 -23.80 -23.06 11.87
CA LYS A 510 -25.03 -23.84 11.98
C LYS A 510 -25.92 -23.69 10.75
N ASP A 511 -26.46 -24.76 10.24
CA ASP A 511 -27.40 -24.81 9.13
C ASP A 511 -28.86 -24.74 9.63
N THR A 512 -29.22 -23.67 10.32
CA THR A 512 -30.52 -23.53 11.02
C THR A 512 -31.71 -23.47 10.07
N VAL A 513 -31.53 -23.01 8.82
CA VAL A 513 -32.57 -23.03 7.78
C VAL A 513 -32.00 -23.73 6.55
N LEU A 514 -32.71 -24.75 6.08
CA LEU A 514 -32.43 -25.44 4.82
C LEU A 514 -33.41 -24.96 3.74
N GLY A 515 -33.06 -25.19 2.48
CA GLY A 515 -33.91 -24.90 1.33
C GLY A 515 -33.25 -23.94 0.34
N LYS A 516 -33.83 -23.85 -0.83
CA LYS A 516 -33.46 -22.90 -1.88
C LYS A 516 -34.24 -21.61 -1.66
N GLY A 517 -33.57 -20.44 -1.72
CA GLY A 517 -34.28 -19.22 -1.40
C GLY A 517 -33.84 -17.98 -2.15
N ASP A 518 -34.75 -17.03 -2.17
CA ASP A 518 -34.58 -15.67 -2.64
C ASP A 518 -34.67 -14.72 -1.45
N LEU A 519 -33.79 -13.71 -1.43
CA LEU A 519 -33.77 -12.66 -0.42
C LEU A 519 -33.56 -11.33 -1.10
N ALA A 520 -34.34 -10.31 -0.70
CA ALA A 520 -34.12 -8.94 -1.12
C ALA A 520 -34.17 -8.00 0.08
N ALA A 521 -33.24 -7.04 0.12
CA ALA A 521 -33.13 -6.09 1.22
C ALA A 521 -32.81 -4.71 0.65
N LYS A 522 -33.66 -3.74 0.96
CA LYS A 522 -33.41 -2.33 0.66
C LYS A 522 -33.34 -1.58 1.98
N LEU A 523 -32.12 -1.22 2.37
CA LEU A 523 -31.80 -0.73 3.69
C LEU A 523 -31.01 0.57 3.63
N ILE A 524 -31.17 1.41 4.65
CA ILE A 524 -30.35 2.59 4.88
C ILE A 524 -30.02 2.68 6.36
N ALA A 525 -28.73 2.93 6.66
CA ALA A 525 -28.23 3.17 8.00
C ALA A 525 -27.43 4.48 8.05
N ARG A 526 -27.38 5.12 9.21
CA ARG A 526 -26.62 6.33 9.46
C ARG A 526 -25.77 6.18 10.70
N GLY A 527 -24.56 6.70 10.69
CA GLY A 527 -23.62 6.61 11.80
C GLY A 527 -22.26 6.13 11.34
N ASN A 528 -21.28 6.19 12.24
CA ASN A 528 -19.92 5.74 11.98
C ASN A 528 -19.47 4.67 12.99
N THR A 529 -20.41 4.02 13.69
CA THR A 529 -20.15 2.85 14.54
C THR A 529 -21.20 1.77 14.27
N PRO A 530 -20.89 0.48 14.48
CA PRO A 530 -21.85 -0.61 14.31
C PRO A 530 -23.14 -0.39 15.13
N GLU A 531 -23.03 0.11 16.36
CA GLU A 531 -24.16 0.38 17.25
C GLU A 531 -25.04 1.51 16.71
N ALA A 532 -24.44 2.60 16.21
CA ALA A 532 -25.17 3.70 15.60
C ALA A 532 -25.89 3.23 14.33
N MET A 533 -25.24 2.43 13.50
CA MET A 533 -25.85 1.88 12.29
C MET A 533 -27.00 0.93 12.61
N LYS A 534 -26.86 0.03 13.59
CA LYS A 534 -27.96 -0.84 14.05
C LYS A 534 -29.17 0.00 14.52
N ARG A 535 -28.97 1.04 15.30
CA ARG A 535 -30.04 1.91 15.84
C ARG A 535 -30.74 2.76 14.79
N THR A 536 -30.05 3.05 13.70
CA THR A 536 -30.57 3.93 12.62
C THR A 536 -30.98 3.16 11.38
N LEU A 537 -30.91 1.82 11.40
CA LEU A 537 -31.25 0.97 10.28
C LEU A 537 -32.74 1.08 9.96
N ASN A 538 -33.06 1.43 8.71
CA ASN A 538 -34.41 1.52 8.18
C ASN A 538 -34.50 0.87 6.81
N GLY A 539 -35.69 0.37 6.46
CA GLY A 539 -35.94 -0.15 5.13
C GLY A 539 -36.86 -1.37 5.10
N ASN A 540 -36.73 -2.19 4.05
CA ASN A 540 -37.57 -3.34 3.85
C ASN A 540 -36.72 -4.56 3.49
N VAL A 541 -37.16 -5.73 3.93
CA VAL A 541 -36.57 -7.02 3.62
C VAL A 541 -37.69 -7.95 3.17
N SER A 542 -37.43 -8.80 2.18
CA SER A 542 -38.31 -9.88 1.78
C SER A 542 -37.52 -11.17 1.58
N PHE A 543 -38.14 -12.29 1.88
CA PHE A 543 -37.53 -13.59 1.67
C PHE A 543 -38.57 -14.63 1.26
N GLU A 544 -38.12 -15.59 0.46
CA GLU A 544 -38.90 -16.78 0.09
C GLU A 544 -37.95 -17.97 0.01
N PHE A 545 -38.22 -19.01 0.78
CA PHE A 545 -37.48 -20.26 0.76
C PHE A 545 -38.43 -21.39 0.41
N ILE A 546 -37.97 -22.31 -0.43
CA ILE A 546 -38.74 -23.48 -0.88
C ILE A 546 -37.98 -24.77 -0.56
N ASP A 547 -38.77 -25.85 -0.39
CA ASP A 547 -38.29 -27.23 -0.21
C ASP A 547 -37.20 -27.33 0.87
N GLY A 548 -37.53 -26.89 2.09
CA GLY A 548 -36.56 -26.76 3.17
C GLY A 548 -37.07 -27.21 4.53
N ALA A 549 -36.27 -26.90 5.54
CA ALA A 549 -36.58 -27.14 6.94
C ALA A 549 -36.01 -26.06 7.86
N VAL A 550 -36.69 -25.76 8.96
CA VAL A 550 -36.16 -25.00 10.09
C VAL A 550 -35.66 -26.00 11.13
N LYS A 551 -34.35 -26.08 11.35
CA LYS A 551 -33.70 -26.95 12.35
C LYS A 551 -33.72 -26.34 13.73
N GLY A 552 -33.64 -27.20 14.75
CA GLY A 552 -33.61 -26.82 16.17
C GLY A 552 -35.00 -26.70 16.81
N VAL A 553 -36.08 -26.82 16.01
CA VAL A 553 -37.44 -26.83 16.52
C VAL A 553 -38.32 -27.77 15.69
N ASN A 554 -38.98 -28.72 16.37
CA ASN A 554 -40.04 -29.54 15.80
C ASN A 554 -41.39 -29.04 16.36
N ILE A 555 -42.05 -28.15 15.57
CA ILE A 555 -43.31 -27.51 16.00
C ILE A 555 -44.40 -28.55 16.22
N ALA A 556 -44.47 -29.62 15.44
CA ALA A 556 -45.42 -30.70 15.63
C ALA A 556 -45.18 -31.45 16.98
N SER A 557 -43.93 -31.70 17.31
CA SER A 557 -43.54 -32.30 18.58
C SER A 557 -43.82 -31.39 19.77
N LEU A 558 -43.55 -30.08 19.67
CA LEU A 558 -43.91 -29.10 20.70
C LEU A 558 -45.41 -29.10 20.98
N ILE A 559 -46.25 -29.17 19.95
CA ILE A 559 -47.71 -29.23 20.11
C ILE A 559 -48.12 -30.53 20.77
N ARG A 560 -47.58 -31.72 20.38
CA ARG A 560 -47.82 -33.02 21.00
C ARG A 560 -47.46 -33.02 22.49
N ALA A 561 -46.28 -32.48 22.83
CA ALA A 561 -45.82 -32.40 24.22
C ALA A 561 -46.74 -31.51 25.09
N ALA A 562 -47.16 -30.36 24.55
CA ALA A 562 -48.08 -29.47 25.25
C ALA A 562 -49.47 -30.09 25.43
N GLN A 563 -50.00 -30.83 24.42
CA GLN A 563 -51.25 -31.54 24.54
C GLN A 563 -51.20 -32.68 25.56
N ALA A 564 -50.11 -33.47 25.57
CA ALA A 564 -49.91 -34.53 26.58
C ALA A 564 -49.90 -33.96 28.01
N LYS A 565 -49.22 -32.84 28.23
CA LYS A 565 -49.22 -32.14 29.53
C LYS A 565 -50.61 -31.68 29.96
N LEU A 566 -51.41 -31.11 29.05
CA LEU A 566 -52.77 -30.68 29.33
C LEU A 566 -53.71 -31.87 29.67
N GLN A 567 -53.46 -33.04 29.06
CA GLN A 567 -54.22 -34.25 29.31
C GLN A 567 -53.72 -35.09 30.49
N GLY A 568 -52.68 -34.62 31.21
CA GLY A 568 -52.04 -35.39 32.28
C GLY A 568 -51.36 -36.68 31.83
N LYS A 569 -51.02 -36.79 30.54
CA LYS A 569 -50.37 -37.95 29.91
C LYS A 569 -48.86 -37.78 29.87
N PRO A 570 -48.08 -38.87 29.89
CA PRO A 570 -46.64 -38.77 29.66
C PRO A 570 -46.37 -38.15 28.31
N VAL A 571 -45.35 -37.26 28.23
CA VAL A 571 -44.89 -36.66 26.97
C VAL A 571 -44.31 -37.79 26.12
N PRO A 572 -44.76 -37.99 24.84
CA PRO A 572 -44.19 -39.01 23.97
C PRO A 572 -42.67 -38.77 23.76
N ALA A 573 -41.92 -39.88 23.76
CA ALA A 573 -40.51 -39.80 23.38
C ALA A 573 -40.37 -39.30 21.94
N ASP A 574 -39.50 -38.33 21.73
CA ASP A 574 -39.28 -37.72 20.42
C ASP A 574 -38.34 -38.62 19.61
N SER A 575 -38.84 -39.33 18.63
CA SER A 575 -38.10 -40.17 17.68
C SER A 575 -37.86 -39.48 16.34
N GLU A 576 -38.38 -38.26 16.19
CA GLU A 576 -38.30 -37.49 14.92
C GLU A 576 -37.16 -36.48 14.99
N PRO A 577 -36.58 -36.11 13.82
CA PRO A 577 -35.58 -35.04 13.79
C PRO A 577 -36.10 -33.75 14.41
N ASN A 578 -35.25 -33.03 15.17
CA ASN A 578 -35.61 -31.74 15.75
C ASN A 578 -35.63 -30.65 14.69
N GLN A 579 -36.58 -30.73 13.74
CA GLN A 579 -36.77 -29.77 12.64
C GLN A 579 -38.25 -29.69 12.25
N THR A 580 -38.60 -28.59 11.58
CA THR A 580 -39.90 -28.38 10.96
C THR A 580 -39.71 -28.22 9.44
N ASP A 581 -40.13 -29.22 8.66
CA ASP A 581 -40.07 -29.21 7.19
C ASP A 581 -41.09 -28.26 6.60
N PHE A 582 -40.75 -27.61 5.49
CA PHE A 582 -41.66 -26.76 4.76
C PHE A 582 -41.47 -26.91 3.24
N ALA A 583 -42.57 -26.77 2.49
CA ALA A 583 -42.55 -26.61 1.04
C ALA A 583 -42.30 -25.14 0.65
N GLU A 584 -42.77 -24.19 1.47
CA GLU A 584 -42.64 -22.75 1.26
C GLU A 584 -42.57 -22.05 2.63
N LEU A 585 -41.60 -21.13 2.77
CA LEU A 585 -41.46 -20.19 3.89
C LEU A 585 -41.21 -18.82 3.30
N ARG A 586 -42.13 -17.87 3.50
CA ARG A 586 -41.98 -16.51 2.97
C ARG A 586 -42.44 -15.44 3.96
N GLY A 587 -41.96 -14.22 3.78
CA GLY A 587 -42.37 -13.08 4.56
C GLY A 587 -41.70 -11.79 4.08
N THR A 588 -42.29 -10.67 4.49
CA THR A 588 -41.71 -9.35 4.32
C THR A 588 -41.53 -8.69 5.68
N ALA A 589 -40.47 -7.90 5.83
CA ALA A 589 -40.21 -7.18 7.07
C ALA A 589 -39.91 -5.72 6.80
N ARG A 590 -40.49 -4.85 7.60
CA ARG A 590 -40.13 -3.45 7.66
C ARG A 590 -39.17 -3.22 8.83
N VAL A 591 -38.04 -2.63 8.52
CA VAL A 591 -37.07 -2.23 9.55
C VAL A 591 -37.27 -0.74 9.83
N ALA A 592 -37.45 -0.39 11.10
CA ALA A 592 -37.61 0.98 11.55
C ALA A 592 -36.76 1.23 12.80
N ASN A 593 -35.71 2.08 12.67
CA ASN A 593 -34.76 2.39 13.73
C ASN A 593 -34.18 1.14 14.43
N GLY A 594 -33.77 0.14 13.61
CA GLY A 594 -33.20 -1.11 14.09
C GLY A 594 -34.20 -2.12 14.62
N VAL A 595 -35.50 -1.83 14.59
CA VAL A 595 -36.53 -2.80 14.95
C VAL A 595 -37.15 -3.38 13.68
N ILE A 596 -37.10 -4.68 13.53
CA ILE A 596 -37.66 -5.46 12.44
C ILE A 596 -39.11 -5.77 12.81
N HIS A 597 -40.08 -5.38 11.98
CA HIS A 597 -41.49 -5.68 12.08
C HIS A 597 -41.89 -6.59 10.92
N ASN A 598 -42.54 -7.70 11.24
CA ASN A 598 -43.11 -8.60 10.26
C ASN A 598 -44.53 -8.96 10.68
N ASP A 599 -45.48 -8.99 9.75
CA ASP A 599 -46.91 -9.28 9.95
C ASP A 599 -47.48 -10.28 8.95
N ASP A 600 -46.67 -10.82 8.05
CA ASP A 600 -47.08 -11.63 6.92
C ASP A 600 -46.30 -12.96 6.78
N LEU A 601 -45.52 -13.37 7.79
CA LEU A 601 -44.82 -14.64 7.72
C LEU A 601 -45.80 -15.77 7.40
N SER A 602 -45.45 -16.56 6.40
CA SER A 602 -46.25 -17.72 5.97
C SER A 602 -45.34 -18.91 5.72
N MET A 603 -45.61 -20.02 6.43
CA MET A 603 -44.94 -21.29 6.21
C MET A 603 -45.99 -22.37 5.86
N LYS A 604 -45.75 -23.04 4.73
CA LYS A 604 -46.51 -24.20 4.29
C LYS A 604 -45.69 -25.46 4.54
N SER A 605 -46.03 -26.21 5.55
CA SER A 605 -45.49 -27.53 5.87
C SER A 605 -46.45 -28.62 5.39
N PRO A 606 -46.02 -29.87 5.14
CA PRO A 606 -46.91 -30.98 4.81
C PRO A 606 -48.06 -31.15 5.84
N LEU A 607 -47.78 -30.92 7.10
CA LEU A 607 -48.71 -31.09 8.22
C LEU A 607 -49.29 -29.78 8.76
N LEU A 608 -48.58 -28.65 8.56
CA LEU A 608 -48.85 -27.39 9.24
C LEU A 608 -49.04 -26.25 8.24
N ARG A 609 -49.88 -25.29 8.63
CA ARG A 609 -49.94 -23.95 8.07
C ARG A 609 -49.62 -23.00 9.20
N ILE A 610 -48.51 -22.29 9.04
CA ILE A 610 -47.99 -21.40 10.08
C ILE A 610 -48.03 -19.97 9.53
N LYS A 611 -48.62 -19.09 10.28
CA LYS A 611 -48.54 -17.63 10.08
C LYS A 611 -47.78 -17.03 11.24
N GLY A 612 -47.05 -15.96 11.01
CA GLY A 612 -46.29 -15.30 12.04
C GLY A 612 -46.40 -13.79 11.94
N GLU A 613 -46.38 -13.13 13.10
CA GLU A 613 -46.34 -11.68 13.23
C GLU A 613 -45.56 -11.29 14.48
N GLY A 614 -44.89 -10.16 14.45
CA GLY A 614 -44.13 -9.69 15.61
C GLY A 614 -42.98 -8.78 15.27
N LYS A 615 -42.08 -8.64 16.23
CA LYS A 615 -40.93 -7.74 16.12
C LYS A 615 -39.66 -8.37 16.69
N ALA A 616 -38.52 -7.89 16.16
CA ALA A 616 -37.20 -8.23 16.68
C ALA A 616 -36.32 -6.98 16.70
N GLY A 617 -35.70 -6.70 17.85
CA GLY A 617 -34.81 -5.55 18.05
C GLY A 617 -33.36 -5.92 17.74
N LEU A 618 -32.72 -5.26 16.76
CA LEU A 618 -31.30 -5.46 16.46
C LEU A 618 -30.37 -4.86 17.53
N PRO A 619 -30.70 -3.69 18.15
CA PRO A 619 -29.84 -3.09 19.17
C PRO A 619 -29.80 -3.84 20.49
N ASP A 620 -30.91 -4.44 20.90
CA ASP A 620 -31.11 -5.17 22.18
C ASP A 620 -31.23 -6.68 21.99
N GLU A 621 -31.13 -7.14 20.76
CA GLU A 621 -31.24 -8.56 20.37
C GLU A 621 -32.54 -9.24 20.84
N SER A 622 -33.58 -8.48 21.10
CA SER A 622 -34.86 -8.97 21.63
C SER A 622 -35.74 -9.61 20.55
N ILE A 623 -36.53 -10.59 20.95
CA ILE A 623 -37.57 -11.23 20.12
C ILE A 623 -38.90 -11.16 20.86
N ASP A 624 -39.96 -10.68 20.15
CA ASP A 624 -41.37 -10.77 20.59
C ASP A 624 -42.20 -11.13 19.37
N TYR A 625 -42.46 -12.41 19.18
CA TYR A 625 -43.02 -12.94 17.97
C TYR A 625 -44.08 -13.98 18.24
N LEU A 626 -45.20 -13.93 17.52
CA LEU A 626 -46.31 -14.86 17.64
C LEU A 626 -46.45 -15.69 16.35
N LEU A 627 -46.36 -17.01 16.49
CA LEU A 627 -46.73 -17.94 15.42
C LEU A 627 -48.15 -18.44 15.68
N THR A 628 -48.99 -18.43 14.64
CA THR A 628 -50.30 -19.09 14.65
C THR A 628 -50.21 -20.32 13.74
N THR A 629 -50.26 -21.49 14.37
CA THR A 629 -50.08 -22.78 13.66
C THR A 629 -51.40 -23.51 13.54
N LYS A 630 -51.75 -23.97 12.33
CA LYS A 630 -52.92 -24.83 12.05
C LYS A 630 -52.47 -26.18 11.53
N ILE A 631 -53.05 -27.26 12.03
CA ILE A 631 -52.84 -28.64 11.57
C ILE A 631 -53.76 -28.88 10.39
N VAL A 632 -53.23 -29.27 9.22
CA VAL A 632 -54.01 -29.44 7.97
C VAL A 632 -53.98 -30.87 7.39
N GLY A 633 -52.92 -31.65 7.70
CA GLY A 633 -52.71 -32.97 7.12
C GLY A 633 -53.39 -34.13 7.86
N SER A 634 -53.50 -35.33 7.25
CA SER A 634 -53.73 -36.57 7.99
C SER A 634 -52.41 -37.05 8.56
N LEU A 635 -52.37 -37.19 9.85
CA LEU A 635 -51.16 -37.45 10.63
C LEU A 635 -50.81 -38.95 10.72
N GLU A 636 -51.31 -39.79 9.80
CA GLU A 636 -51.17 -41.24 9.87
C GLU A 636 -49.76 -41.80 9.66
N GLY A 637 -48.83 -41.03 9.15
CA GLY A 637 -47.43 -41.42 8.90
C GLY A 637 -46.40 -40.93 9.92
N GLN A 638 -46.71 -39.93 10.75
CA GLN A 638 -45.77 -39.27 11.68
C GLN A 638 -46.32 -39.23 13.12
N GLY A 639 -46.74 -40.35 13.68
CA GLY A 639 -47.27 -40.44 15.06
C GLY A 639 -48.62 -39.76 15.29
N GLY A 640 -49.42 -39.59 14.25
CA GLY A 640 -50.51 -38.63 14.13
C GLY A 640 -51.85 -38.96 14.67
N LYS A 641 -52.08 -40.10 15.30
CA LYS A 641 -53.38 -40.41 15.92
C LYS A 641 -53.79 -39.47 17.06
N THR A 642 -52.83 -38.83 17.72
CA THR A 642 -53.05 -37.97 18.88
C THR A 642 -53.44 -36.53 18.55
N LEU A 643 -53.24 -36.03 17.33
CA LEU A 643 -53.54 -34.64 16.95
C LEU A 643 -54.84 -34.47 16.14
N LYS A 644 -55.61 -35.54 15.93
CA LYS A 644 -56.89 -35.47 15.18
C LYS A 644 -57.88 -34.45 15.77
N ASP A 645 -57.90 -34.30 17.06
CA ASP A 645 -58.84 -33.40 17.76
C ASP A 645 -58.45 -31.91 17.61
N LEU A 646 -57.23 -31.62 17.18
CA LEU A 646 -56.71 -30.26 16.96
C LEU A 646 -56.67 -29.87 15.49
N LYS A 647 -57.16 -30.71 14.56
CA LYS A 647 -57.18 -30.40 13.14
C LYS A 647 -58.00 -29.13 12.85
N GLY A 648 -57.40 -28.15 12.21
CA GLY A 648 -58.02 -26.89 11.86
C GLY A 648 -58.01 -25.84 12.99
N VAL A 649 -57.64 -26.23 14.21
CA VAL A 649 -57.53 -25.33 15.35
C VAL A 649 -56.27 -24.44 15.18
N ALA A 650 -56.40 -23.15 15.45
CA ALA A 650 -55.29 -22.23 15.48
C ALA A 650 -54.58 -22.33 16.83
N ILE A 651 -53.33 -22.76 16.84
CA ILE A 651 -52.51 -22.90 18.04
C ILE A 651 -51.49 -21.77 18.05
N PRO A 652 -51.60 -20.82 19.00
CA PRO A 652 -50.59 -19.76 19.14
C PRO A 652 -49.33 -20.32 19.82
N ILE A 653 -48.15 -19.94 19.25
CA ILE A 653 -46.84 -20.25 19.83
C ILE A 653 -46.11 -18.91 19.94
N ARG A 654 -45.80 -18.50 21.15
CA ARG A 654 -45.03 -17.28 21.41
C ARG A 654 -43.54 -17.59 21.37
N ILE A 655 -42.80 -16.75 20.64
CA ILE A 655 -41.34 -16.77 20.62
C ILE A 655 -40.87 -15.52 21.33
N GLY A 656 -40.03 -15.68 22.36
CA GLY A 656 -39.42 -14.59 23.12
C GLY A 656 -37.93 -14.82 23.35
N GLY A 657 -37.33 -14.06 24.25
CA GLY A 657 -35.91 -14.15 24.57
C GLY A 657 -35.02 -13.32 23.63
N THR A 658 -33.83 -13.83 23.38
CA THR A 658 -32.84 -13.17 22.53
C THR A 658 -32.50 -14.02 21.29
N PHE A 659 -31.82 -13.44 20.30
CA PHE A 659 -31.37 -14.19 19.09
C PHE A 659 -30.49 -15.39 19.45
N SER A 660 -29.69 -15.30 20.51
CA SER A 660 -28.82 -16.38 21.00
C SER A 660 -29.55 -17.43 21.82
N LYS A 661 -30.67 -17.05 22.54
CA LYS A 661 -31.45 -17.92 23.43
C LYS A 661 -32.95 -17.70 23.22
N PRO A 662 -33.52 -18.12 22.06
CA PRO A 662 -34.96 -17.99 21.82
C PRO A 662 -35.76 -18.98 22.68
N THR A 663 -36.92 -18.53 23.19
CA THR A 663 -37.86 -19.34 23.95
C THR A 663 -39.12 -19.58 23.12
N TRP A 664 -39.64 -20.81 23.17
CA TRP A 664 -40.83 -21.26 22.42
C TRP A 664 -41.92 -21.72 23.37
N THR A 665 -43.04 -21.04 23.40
CA THR A 665 -44.11 -21.33 24.37
C THR A 665 -45.45 -21.51 23.64
N PRO A 666 -45.92 -22.77 23.41
CA PRO A 666 -47.27 -23.04 22.89
C PRO A 666 -48.34 -22.68 23.94
N ASP A 667 -49.40 -21.97 23.51
CA ASP A 667 -50.57 -21.65 24.33
C ASP A 667 -51.80 -22.46 23.87
N LEU A 668 -51.89 -23.69 24.38
CA LEU A 668 -53.03 -24.54 24.09
C LEU A 668 -54.31 -24.17 24.84
N GLY A 669 -54.19 -23.42 25.95
CA GLY A 669 -55.35 -22.95 26.74
C GLY A 669 -56.20 -21.96 25.89
N ALA A 670 -55.55 -21.03 25.22
CA ALA A 670 -56.21 -20.12 24.28
C ALA A 670 -56.84 -20.89 23.10
N ALA A 671 -56.12 -21.87 22.51
CA ALA A 671 -56.61 -22.67 21.39
C ALA A 671 -57.89 -23.48 21.71
N VAL A 672 -57.96 -24.08 22.90
CA VAL A 672 -59.15 -24.83 23.34
C VAL A 672 -60.32 -23.87 23.65
N GLY A 673 -60.06 -22.71 24.24
CA GLY A 673 -61.08 -21.69 24.49
C GLY A 673 -61.75 -21.20 23.22
N ASP A 674 -61.00 -21.00 22.15
CA ASP A 674 -61.54 -20.57 20.83
C ASP A 674 -62.37 -21.70 20.13
N VAL A 675 -61.97 -22.96 20.29
CA VAL A 675 -62.76 -24.11 19.79
C VAL A 675 -64.10 -24.22 20.49
N VAL A 676 -64.15 -24.02 21.81
CA VAL A 676 -65.40 -24.03 22.56
C VAL A 676 -66.31 -22.87 22.14
N LYS A 677 -65.75 -21.66 21.94
CA LYS A 677 -66.53 -20.50 21.42
C LYS A 677 -67.03 -20.71 20.02
N GLU A 678 -66.23 -21.27 19.12
CA GLU A 678 -66.63 -21.51 17.75
C GLU A 678 -67.70 -22.65 17.63
N LYS A 679 -67.56 -23.71 18.45
CA LYS A 679 -68.59 -24.75 18.55
C LYS A 679 -69.91 -24.20 19.09
N ALA A 680 -69.82 -23.37 20.15
CA ALA A 680 -70.99 -22.72 20.72
C ALA A 680 -71.67 -21.79 19.71
N LYS A 681 -70.89 -21.01 18.93
CA LYS A 681 -71.41 -20.13 17.89
C LYS A 681 -72.08 -20.94 16.75
N LYS A 682 -71.48 -22.03 16.28
CA LYS A 682 -72.07 -22.93 15.29
C LYS A 682 -73.31 -23.62 15.80
N GLU A 683 -73.37 -24.02 17.07
CA GLU A 683 -74.60 -24.58 17.67
C GLU A 683 -75.71 -23.54 17.77
N ILE A 684 -75.36 -22.28 18.15
CA ILE A 684 -76.33 -21.18 18.20
C ILE A 684 -76.81 -20.84 16.78
N GLU A 685 -75.95 -20.78 15.79
CA GLU A 685 -76.34 -20.58 14.39
C GLU A 685 -77.20 -21.73 13.85
N LYS A 686 -76.86 -22.96 14.15
CA LYS A 686 -77.68 -24.12 13.79
C LYS A 686 -79.03 -24.11 14.46
N LYS A 687 -79.09 -23.83 15.78
CA LYS A 687 -80.33 -23.69 16.50
C LYS A 687 -81.18 -22.52 16.00
N SER A 688 -80.56 -21.40 15.59
CA SER A 688 -81.27 -20.26 15.02
C SER A 688 -81.81 -20.56 13.62
N GLN A 689 -81.03 -21.34 12.79
CA GLN A 689 -81.53 -21.81 11.49
C GLN A 689 -82.63 -22.86 11.62
N ASP A 690 -82.54 -23.78 12.57
CA ASP A 690 -83.59 -24.75 12.84
C ASP A 690 -84.89 -24.06 13.37
N LEU A 691 -84.75 -23.07 14.23
CA LEU A 691 -85.88 -22.22 14.69
C LEU A 691 -86.51 -21.38 13.59
N LEU A 692 -85.67 -20.90 12.64
CA LEU A 692 -86.16 -20.18 11.45
C LEU A 692 -86.89 -21.12 10.48
N LYS A 693 -86.42 -22.37 10.33
CA LYS A 693 -87.08 -23.41 9.53
C LYS A 693 -88.45 -23.81 10.14
N ASP A 694 -88.46 -24.07 11.46
CA ASP A 694 -89.72 -24.39 12.16
C ASP A 694 -90.77 -23.26 12.12
N LYS A 695 -90.29 -22.00 12.17
CA LYS A 695 -91.19 -20.84 11.94
C LYS A 695 -91.68 -20.73 10.52
N LEU A 696 -90.82 -20.96 9.52
CA LEU A 696 -91.21 -20.95 8.10
C LEU A 696 -92.17 -22.09 7.78
N ASP A 697 -92.00 -23.31 8.31
CA ASP A 697 -92.92 -24.42 8.12
C ASP A 697 -94.26 -24.16 8.86
N ALA A 698 -94.22 -23.48 10.04
CA ALA A 698 -95.45 -23.13 10.77
C ALA A 698 -96.25 -22.02 10.06
N ASP A 699 -95.56 -21.03 9.42
CA ASP A 699 -96.25 -19.97 8.63
C ASP A 699 -96.75 -20.45 7.24
N LEU A 700 -96.05 -21.44 6.65
CA LEU A 700 -96.52 -22.15 5.43
C LEU A 700 -97.75 -22.99 5.68
N LEU A 701 -97.88 -23.65 6.81
CA LEU A 701 -99.05 -24.46 7.19
C LEU A 701 -100.24 -23.54 7.61
N LYS A 702 -100.08 -22.36 8.13
CA LYS A 702 -101.09 -21.36 8.38
C LYS A 702 -101.63 -20.68 7.11
N GLY A 703 -100.83 -20.67 6.01
CA GLY A 703 -101.26 -20.14 4.73
C GLY A 703 -102.05 -21.11 3.86
N LEU A 704 -102.06 -22.38 4.22
CA LEU A 704 -102.80 -23.46 3.48
C LEU A 704 -104.22 -23.78 4.04
N PHE A 705 -104.55 -23.18 5.18
CA PHE A 705 -105.88 -23.35 5.82
C PHE A 705 -106.66 -22.06 5.99
N LYS A 706 -106.51 -21.14 5.04
CA LYS A 706 -107.47 -20.04 4.83
C LYS A 706 -108.06 -20.05 3.45
#